data_1db9fc6373cc6039f23991ddedf8210d
#
_entry.id   1db9fc6373cc6039f23991ddedf8210d
#
_cell.length_a   1.000
_cell.length_b   1.000
_cell.length_c   1.000
_cell.angle_alpha   90.00
_cell.angle_beta   90.00
_cell.angle_gamma   90.00
#
_symmetry.space_group_name_H-M   'P 1'
#
loop_
_entity.id
_entity.type
_entity.pdbx_description
1 polymer ?
#
loop_
_entity_poly.entity_id
_entity_poly.type
_entity_poly.pdbx_seq_one_letter_code
_entity_poly.pdbx_strand_id
1 'polypeptide(L)'
;MRHILIPAMLAVSFLAGCAGKPLPPVAVKIPTRTIDYQKEVKPLLDKRCTVCHSCYNSPCQLKLDSFEGTDRGATKRAIYNAGRLKTMDPTRLFFDAQSTKEWREKQFFSVTESTVADGLNDSLMIQLLSHKLKNPKSTGDYKPETDELTCAENREELGGYLEKHPNRGMPYGFPPLKQDEFETIAGWLVQGAKGPATAQQESLTTPKPADAQAIGQWEAFFNQDDAKHAMTARYLYEHLFLAHLKFGTPTNEFYELVRSKTPPGQPIDLIPTVRPYDDPGVARVYYRLRKIHSTIVNKTHMVFDLDDVQFKRLNELFIQPEWLQPPHLMGYDPKLSARPFEVFEQIPPRSRYQFLLDNAHYMIMTFIHGPVCKGQIALNVIDDHFWVMFMDPDHDLSVSYPAFLKLHIDKLAMPIVSGSDLGIFSAVKDEHRKAAVEFYRTRQDYYMSHNYAGLGYDSIWRGNRPGDAPLLTIYRHFDSASVHRGALGNLPKTLWVIDYPLFERIYYALVAGFDIYGTAGHQLAIRLYMDRLRVEGESYFLDFLPPDRRQEIMQSWYLGVAPDKIQYYPSALPAGMSFATDDPKREFVEHVVDRHLLPATGITFDAINYLRAGVDYPALPARYETTEDYLRAFRSLSRPGASFFTVVNDHNANLAYLRIRLKNGKDASGTMVVNRWHDNVAFLIKEDARLDATKDSVDFIRGLIGSYPNYFFDVREEDLPDFLDLLGHFEQSPKDLARLAKYGVNRADDRLWETYDWFQQRFNEEEPVRGGLFDLNRYYHSAR
;
A
#
# COMPACT_ATOMS: atom_id res chain seq x y z
N MET A 1 -42.50 -34.36 50.12
CA MET A 1 -41.62 -33.16 50.23
C MET A 1 -40.13 -33.51 50.01
N ARG A 2 -39.75 -34.20 48.93
CA ARG A 2 -38.34 -34.59 48.71
C ARG A 2 -37.83 -34.43 47.25
N HIS A 3 -38.61 -33.77 46.40
CA HIS A 3 -38.27 -33.62 44.97
C HIS A 3 -38.15 -32.19 44.46
N ILE A 4 -38.09 -31.16 45.32
CA ILE A 4 -38.04 -29.74 44.89
C ILE A 4 -36.66 -29.08 45.17
N LEU A 5 -35.73 -29.74 45.85
CA LEU A 5 -34.41 -29.14 46.22
C LEU A 5 -33.29 -29.42 45.27
N ILE A 6 -33.42 -30.36 44.31
CA ILE A 6 -32.33 -30.71 43.39
C ILE A 6 -32.21 -29.76 42.17
N PRO A 7 -33.28 -29.17 41.59
CA PRO A 7 -33.10 -28.22 40.49
C PRO A 7 -32.56 -26.83 40.92
N ALA A 8 -32.74 -26.43 42.16
CA ALA A 8 -32.25 -25.14 42.66
C ALA A 8 -30.72 -25.14 42.90
N MET A 9 -30.13 -26.27 43.30
CA MET A 9 -28.66 -26.36 43.43
C MET A 9 -27.92 -26.47 42.11
N LEU A 10 -28.52 -27.04 41.07
CA LEU A 10 -27.94 -27.05 39.73
C LEU A 10 -28.00 -25.69 39.03
N ALA A 11 -29.01 -24.87 39.31
CA ALA A 11 -29.12 -23.51 38.73
C ALA A 11 -28.09 -22.52 39.35
N VAL A 12 -27.75 -22.70 40.63
CA VAL A 12 -26.74 -21.85 41.28
C VAL A 12 -25.30 -22.21 40.83
N SER A 13 -25.04 -23.46 40.45
CA SER A 13 -23.75 -23.88 39.95
C SER A 13 -23.42 -23.38 38.54
N PHE A 14 -24.42 -23.00 37.74
CA PHE A 14 -24.23 -22.43 36.41
C PHE A 14 -23.99 -20.90 36.40
N LEU A 15 -24.29 -20.22 37.49
CA LEU A 15 -24.06 -18.76 37.60
C LEU A 15 -22.68 -18.40 38.17
N ALA A 16 -21.91 -19.36 38.67
CA ALA A 16 -20.58 -19.13 39.21
C ALA A 16 -19.44 -19.26 38.15
N GLY A 17 -19.78 -19.52 36.89
CA GLY A 17 -18.81 -19.88 35.85
C GLY A 17 -18.27 -18.74 34.97
N CYS A 18 -18.67 -17.48 35.18
CA CYS A 18 -18.30 -16.36 34.31
C CYS A 18 -17.47 -15.26 34.95
N ALA A 19 -16.98 -15.43 36.17
CA ALA A 19 -16.04 -14.47 36.74
C ALA A 19 -14.63 -14.79 36.18
N GLY A 20 -14.15 -13.95 35.28
CA GLY A 20 -12.77 -14.03 34.77
C GLY A 20 -11.76 -14.04 35.93
N LYS A 21 -10.64 -14.72 35.74
CA LYS A 21 -9.56 -14.75 36.72
C LYS A 21 -9.09 -13.31 37.04
N PRO A 22 -8.99 -12.90 38.32
CA PRO A 22 -8.49 -11.58 38.68
C PRO A 22 -7.12 -11.33 38.08
N LEU A 23 -6.95 -10.21 37.39
CA LEU A 23 -5.63 -9.79 36.87
C LEU A 23 -4.74 -9.36 38.06
N PRO A 24 -3.44 -9.69 38.01
CA PRO A 24 -2.53 -9.23 39.04
C PRO A 24 -2.38 -7.71 38.99
N PRO A 25 -2.23 -7.03 40.14
CA PRO A 25 -2.04 -5.60 40.17
C PRO A 25 -0.77 -5.19 39.41
N VAL A 26 -0.84 -4.03 38.76
CA VAL A 26 0.30 -3.45 38.03
C VAL A 26 1.26 -2.79 39.06
N ALA A 27 2.44 -3.36 39.25
CA ALA A 27 3.48 -2.80 40.07
C ALA A 27 4.40 -1.93 39.22
N VAL A 28 4.34 -0.60 39.39
CA VAL A 28 5.17 0.37 38.68
C VAL A 28 5.46 1.60 39.52
N LYS A 29 6.64 2.16 39.37
CA LYS A 29 7.00 3.45 39.95
C LYS A 29 6.42 4.57 39.09
N ILE A 30 5.46 5.32 39.62
CA ILE A 30 4.87 6.43 38.95
C ILE A 30 5.75 7.67 39.06
N PRO A 31 6.13 8.30 37.92
CA PRO A 31 6.85 9.58 37.97
C PRO A 31 5.99 10.67 38.63
N THR A 32 6.61 11.46 39.50
CA THR A 32 5.94 12.56 40.22
C THR A 32 5.78 13.84 39.38
N ARG A 33 6.49 13.93 38.25
CA ARG A 33 6.41 15.04 37.32
C ARG A 33 5.20 14.91 36.37
N THR A 34 4.75 16.01 35.85
CA THR A 34 3.75 16.00 34.74
C THR A 34 4.38 15.43 33.49
N ILE A 35 3.67 14.53 32.82
CA ILE A 35 4.10 13.91 31.56
C ILE A 35 3.37 14.61 30.41
N ASP A 36 4.15 15.13 29.48
CA ASP A 36 3.64 15.79 28.27
C ASP A 36 3.39 14.74 27.17
N TYR A 37 2.15 14.67 26.69
CA TYR A 37 1.78 13.71 25.63
C TYR A 37 2.63 13.89 24.38
N GLN A 38 2.73 15.13 23.87
CA GLN A 38 3.36 15.39 22.57
C GLN A 38 4.88 15.20 22.59
N LYS A 39 5.51 15.48 23.74
CA LYS A 39 6.98 15.44 23.88
C LYS A 39 7.51 14.09 24.35
N GLU A 40 6.72 13.33 25.10
CA GLU A 40 7.20 12.13 25.78
C GLU A 40 6.41 10.88 25.39
N VAL A 41 5.09 10.94 25.39
CA VAL A 41 4.25 9.77 25.11
C VAL A 41 4.17 9.48 23.61
N LYS A 42 3.86 10.50 22.81
CA LYS A 42 3.68 10.35 21.35
C LYS A 42 4.93 9.78 20.66
N PRO A 43 6.16 10.27 20.91
CA PRO A 43 7.37 9.68 20.33
C PRO A 43 7.60 8.22 20.72
N LEU A 44 7.18 7.86 21.93
CA LEU A 44 7.28 6.49 22.43
C LEU A 44 6.25 5.58 21.76
N LEU A 45 4.99 6.04 21.64
CA LEU A 45 3.95 5.32 20.88
C LEU A 45 4.39 5.12 19.43
N ASP A 46 4.97 6.12 18.77
CA ASP A 46 5.44 6.02 17.39
C ASP A 46 6.49 4.92 17.22
N LYS A 47 7.47 4.86 18.10
CA LYS A 47 8.57 3.90 18.00
C LYS A 47 8.20 2.46 18.36
N ARG A 48 7.19 2.24 19.21
CA ARG A 48 6.93 0.92 19.82
C ARG A 48 5.52 0.37 19.56
N CYS A 49 4.58 1.21 19.19
CA CYS A 49 3.15 0.86 19.08
C CYS A 49 2.58 1.16 17.68
N THR A 50 2.79 2.37 17.19
CA THR A 50 2.29 2.82 15.88
C THR A 50 2.82 1.97 14.74
N VAL A 51 4.01 1.38 14.89
CA VAL A 51 4.61 0.41 13.97
C VAL A 51 3.72 -0.82 13.68
N CYS A 52 2.69 -1.07 14.49
CA CYS A 52 1.67 -2.08 14.25
C CYS A 52 0.26 -1.50 14.30
N HIS A 53 0.06 -0.36 14.99
CA HIS A 53 -1.22 0.26 15.28
C HIS A 53 -1.40 1.60 14.56
N SER A 54 -1.32 1.60 13.23
CA SER A 54 -1.42 2.83 12.43
C SER A 54 -2.43 2.75 11.27
N CYS A 55 -2.85 1.55 10.90
CA CYS A 55 -3.65 1.32 9.71
C CYS A 55 -5.15 1.20 10.02
N TYR A 56 -6.01 1.33 9.02
CA TYR A 56 -7.47 1.09 9.18
C TYR A 56 -7.76 -0.29 9.74
N ASN A 57 -7.07 -1.30 9.25
CA ASN A 57 -7.19 -2.67 9.68
C ASN A 57 -6.03 -3.12 10.59
N SER A 58 -5.44 -2.20 11.33
CA SER A 58 -4.52 -2.54 12.42
C SER A 58 -5.21 -3.47 13.44
N PRO A 59 -4.47 -4.18 14.29
CA PRO A 59 -5.08 -5.05 15.28
C PRO A 59 -6.21 -4.35 16.03
N CYS A 60 -7.42 -4.90 15.95
CA CYS A 60 -8.66 -4.33 16.51
C CYS A 60 -8.94 -2.87 16.12
N GLN A 61 -8.54 -2.45 14.92
CA GLN A 61 -8.65 -1.08 14.42
C GLN A 61 -8.06 -0.01 15.37
N LEU A 62 -7.23 -0.41 16.34
CA LEU A 62 -6.57 0.53 17.23
C LEU A 62 -5.51 1.31 16.47
N LYS A 63 -5.65 2.64 16.43
CA LYS A 63 -4.67 3.55 15.83
C LYS A 63 -4.00 4.36 16.94
N LEU A 64 -2.68 4.34 16.98
CA LEU A 64 -1.88 5.07 17.98
C LEU A 64 -0.98 6.13 17.32
N ASP A 65 -1.31 6.49 16.06
CA ASP A 65 -0.63 7.49 15.27
C ASP A 65 -1.01 8.94 15.61
N SER A 66 -2.03 9.11 16.46
CA SER A 66 -2.48 10.41 16.97
C SER A 66 -3.16 10.25 18.33
N PHE A 67 -3.42 11.37 19.02
CA PHE A 67 -4.18 11.36 20.27
C PHE A 67 -5.64 10.94 20.00
N GLU A 68 -6.25 11.45 18.97
CA GLU A 68 -7.62 11.13 18.56
C GLU A 68 -7.80 9.63 18.27
N GLY A 69 -6.78 8.99 17.68
CA GLY A 69 -6.79 7.54 17.48
C GLY A 69 -6.70 6.75 18.78
N THR A 70 -5.90 7.24 19.72
CA THR A 70 -5.78 6.66 21.06
C THR A 70 -7.08 6.82 21.86
N ASP A 71 -7.72 7.98 21.82
CA ASP A 71 -9.01 8.28 22.45
C ASP A 71 -10.16 7.50 21.83
N ARG A 72 -10.15 7.36 20.49
CA ARG A 72 -11.09 6.49 19.78
C ARG A 72 -11.08 5.07 20.35
N GLY A 73 -9.90 4.51 20.60
CA GLY A 73 -9.72 3.17 21.11
C GLY A 73 -9.85 2.08 20.04
N ALA A 74 -10.29 0.90 20.44
CA ALA A 74 -10.31 -0.33 19.65
C ALA A 74 -11.73 -0.87 19.39
N THR A 75 -11.88 -1.77 18.41
CA THR A 75 -13.14 -2.49 18.13
C THR A 75 -12.86 -3.86 17.52
N LYS A 76 -13.75 -4.83 17.78
CA LYS A 76 -13.71 -6.17 17.13
C LYS A 76 -14.36 -6.19 15.75
N ARG A 77 -14.89 -5.08 15.26
CA ARG A 77 -15.50 -5.01 13.92
C ARG A 77 -14.44 -5.15 12.84
N ALA A 78 -14.59 -6.15 11.97
CA ALA A 78 -13.67 -6.34 10.85
C ALA A 78 -14.00 -5.37 9.71
N ILE A 79 -13.04 -4.60 9.22
CA ILE A 79 -13.18 -3.79 8.02
C ILE A 79 -13.34 -4.71 6.80
N TYR A 80 -12.37 -5.57 6.56
CA TYR A 80 -12.49 -6.63 5.57
C TYR A 80 -13.27 -7.81 6.15
N ASN A 81 -14.35 -8.23 5.48
CA ASN A 81 -15.11 -9.41 5.86
C ASN A 81 -15.69 -10.10 4.62
N ALA A 82 -15.12 -11.24 4.26
CA ALA A 82 -15.56 -12.05 3.11
C ALA A 82 -17.00 -12.62 3.23
N GLY A 83 -17.56 -12.59 4.42
CA GLY A 83 -18.96 -13.01 4.67
C GLY A 83 -19.96 -11.86 4.72
N ARG A 84 -19.56 -10.61 4.54
CA ARG A 84 -20.42 -9.44 4.70
C ARG A 84 -21.46 -9.35 3.57
N LEU A 85 -22.72 -9.40 3.93
CA LEU A 85 -23.85 -9.32 2.98
C LEU A 85 -24.47 -7.91 2.89
N LYS A 86 -24.21 -7.05 3.88
CA LYS A 86 -24.66 -5.64 3.90
C LYS A 86 -23.48 -4.76 4.19
N THR A 87 -23.44 -3.57 3.62
CA THR A 87 -22.41 -2.56 3.91
C THR A 87 -22.33 -2.25 5.40
N MET A 88 -21.15 -1.88 5.84
CA MET A 88 -20.88 -1.43 7.20
C MET A 88 -20.68 0.08 7.21
N ASP A 89 -21.16 0.76 8.26
CA ASP A 89 -20.86 2.18 8.45
C ASP A 89 -19.36 2.40 8.55
N PRO A 90 -18.82 3.36 7.82
CA PRO A 90 -17.41 3.67 7.85
C PRO A 90 -16.89 4.05 9.23
N THR A 91 -15.61 3.75 9.45
CA THR A 91 -14.90 4.00 10.73
C THR A 91 -13.56 4.71 10.53
N ARG A 92 -13.47 5.59 9.52
CA ARG A 92 -12.24 6.35 9.22
C ARG A 92 -12.02 7.41 10.29
N LEU A 93 -10.87 7.35 10.93
CA LEU A 93 -10.45 8.38 11.89
C LEU A 93 -10.43 9.75 11.19
N PHE A 94 -10.86 10.80 11.87
CA PHE A 94 -11.01 12.17 11.37
C PHE A 94 -12.12 12.42 10.34
N PHE A 95 -12.86 11.38 9.91
CA PHE A 95 -13.93 11.52 8.92
C PHE A 95 -15.31 11.12 9.47
N ASP A 96 -15.43 9.94 10.06
CA ASP A 96 -16.75 9.31 10.27
C ASP A 96 -17.31 9.50 11.68
N ALA A 97 -16.57 10.12 12.58
CA ALA A 97 -17.01 10.63 13.87
C ALA A 97 -16.05 11.71 14.39
N GLN A 98 -16.59 12.66 15.17
CA GLN A 98 -15.85 13.83 15.66
C GLN A 98 -15.72 13.85 17.19
N SER A 99 -16.31 12.90 17.91
CA SER A 99 -16.28 12.84 19.36
C SER A 99 -16.12 11.42 19.89
N THR A 100 -15.57 11.29 21.09
CA THR A 100 -15.47 10.02 21.81
C THR A 100 -16.82 9.33 21.95
N LYS A 101 -17.88 10.10 22.21
CA LYS A 101 -19.24 9.56 22.32
C LYS A 101 -19.68 8.89 21.02
N GLU A 102 -19.52 9.53 19.87
CA GLU A 102 -19.86 8.96 18.56
C GLU A 102 -19.05 7.69 18.27
N TRP A 103 -17.79 7.64 18.68
CA TRP A 103 -17.00 6.41 18.56
C TRP A 103 -17.52 5.28 19.44
N ARG A 104 -18.01 5.56 20.67
CA ARG A 104 -18.65 4.55 21.51
C ARG A 104 -19.97 4.03 20.87
N GLU A 105 -20.75 4.90 20.23
CA GLU A 105 -21.94 4.52 19.44
C GLU A 105 -21.56 3.62 18.25
N LYS A 106 -20.38 3.82 17.65
CA LYS A 106 -19.81 2.95 16.61
C LYS A 106 -19.11 1.69 17.17
N GLN A 107 -19.30 1.36 18.44
CA GLN A 107 -18.78 0.15 19.12
C GLN A 107 -17.23 0.15 19.28
N PHE A 108 -16.62 1.31 19.43
CA PHE A 108 -15.25 1.39 19.90
C PHE A 108 -15.22 1.45 21.42
N PHE A 109 -14.26 0.75 22.03
CA PHE A 109 -14.02 0.73 23.48
C PHE A 109 -12.66 1.37 23.80
N SER A 110 -12.55 1.98 24.99
CA SER A 110 -11.33 2.61 25.45
C SER A 110 -10.24 1.59 25.78
N VAL A 111 -9.00 1.92 25.47
CA VAL A 111 -7.84 1.12 25.88
C VAL A 111 -7.03 1.81 27.00
N THR A 112 -7.31 3.09 27.25
CA THR A 112 -6.60 3.94 28.23
C THR A 112 -7.44 4.25 29.47
N GLU A 113 -8.74 3.96 29.45
CA GLU A 113 -9.64 4.28 30.54
C GLU A 113 -9.18 3.59 31.83
N SER A 114 -9.13 4.37 32.92
CA SER A 114 -8.86 3.89 34.27
C SER A 114 -9.92 4.46 35.20
N THR A 115 -10.45 3.63 36.09
CA THR A 115 -11.41 4.11 37.09
C THR A 115 -10.69 4.77 38.26
N VAL A 116 -11.35 5.74 38.90
CA VAL A 116 -10.79 6.42 40.06
C VAL A 116 -10.56 5.45 41.24
N ALA A 117 -11.31 4.35 41.28
CA ALA A 117 -11.24 3.36 42.35
C ALA A 117 -10.04 2.41 42.25
N ASP A 118 -9.68 1.96 41.05
CA ASP A 118 -8.64 0.95 40.82
C ASP A 118 -7.40 1.49 40.06
N GLY A 119 -7.42 2.76 39.68
CA GLY A 119 -6.30 3.43 39.04
C GLY A 119 -5.83 2.72 37.76
N LEU A 120 -4.52 2.47 37.64
CA LEU A 120 -3.91 1.81 36.47
C LEU A 120 -4.45 0.42 36.16
N ASN A 121 -5.01 -0.27 37.15
CA ASN A 121 -5.38 -1.68 36.99
C ASN A 121 -6.51 -1.91 35.98
N ASP A 122 -7.29 -0.88 35.66
CA ASP A 122 -8.42 -0.99 34.73
C ASP A 122 -8.02 -0.75 33.27
N SER A 123 -6.93 -0.06 33.01
CA SER A 123 -6.48 0.22 31.65
C SER A 123 -6.01 -1.05 30.93
N LEU A 124 -6.66 -1.38 29.79
CA LEU A 124 -6.25 -2.51 28.93
C LEU A 124 -4.81 -2.35 28.46
N MET A 125 -4.41 -1.14 28.08
CA MET A 125 -3.05 -0.83 27.60
C MET A 125 -2.01 -1.20 28.65
N ILE A 126 -2.15 -0.72 29.88
CA ILE A 126 -1.12 -0.96 30.90
C ILE A 126 -1.08 -2.41 31.35
N GLN A 127 -2.22 -3.09 31.38
CA GLN A 127 -2.29 -4.52 31.72
C GLN A 127 -1.56 -5.39 30.70
N LEU A 128 -1.74 -5.11 29.40
CA LEU A 128 -1.06 -5.83 28.33
C LEU A 128 0.46 -5.55 28.33
N LEU A 129 0.88 -4.29 28.59
CA LEU A 129 2.28 -3.93 28.74
C LEU A 129 2.91 -4.60 29.98
N SER A 130 2.22 -4.57 31.13
CA SER A 130 2.66 -5.24 32.36
C SER A 130 2.75 -6.76 32.19
N HIS A 131 1.81 -7.37 31.48
CA HIS A 131 1.85 -8.80 31.18
C HIS A 131 3.10 -9.15 30.36
N LYS A 132 3.46 -8.33 29.38
CA LYS A 132 4.68 -8.53 28.58
C LYS A 132 5.95 -8.39 29.38
N LEU A 133 6.04 -7.42 30.28
CA LEU A 133 7.18 -7.27 31.20
C LEU A 133 7.36 -8.48 32.11
N LYS A 134 6.28 -9.07 32.59
CA LYS A 134 6.30 -10.30 33.42
C LYS A 134 6.61 -11.56 32.62
N ASN A 135 6.30 -11.54 31.32
CA ASN A 135 6.50 -12.65 30.38
C ASN A 135 7.36 -12.19 29.17
N PRO A 136 8.62 -11.77 29.38
CA PRO A 136 9.43 -11.12 28.35
C PRO A 136 9.78 -12.05 27.19
N LYS A 137 9.98 -13.34 27.49
CA LYS A 137 10.35 -14.34 26.51
C LYS A 137 9.09 -15.02 25.98
N SER A 138 8.84 -14.81 24.72
CA SER A 138 7.78 -15.50 24.00
C SER A 138 8.43 -16.56 23.11
N THR A 139 7.91 -17.76 23.15
CA THR A 139 8.41 -18.89 22.37
C THR A 139 7.33 -19.37 21.41
N GLY A 140 7.73 -19.82 20.23
CA GLY A 140 6.83 -20.35 19.21
C GLY A 140 6.54 -19.37 18.08
N ASP A 141 5.58 -19.74 17.24
CA ASP A 141 5.18 -18.95 16.11
C ASP A 141 4.09 -17.95 16.49
N TYR A 142 4.16 -16.75 15.93
CA TYR A 142 3.21 -15.68 16.14
C TYR A 142 2.32 -15.55 14.92
N LYS A 143 1.00 -15.50 15.14
CA LYS A 143 0.03 -15.16 14.09
C LYS A 143 -0.30 -13.67 14.16
N PRO A 144 -0.46 -12.97 13.02
CA PRO A 144 -0.89 -11.59 13.02
C PRO A 144 -2.23 -11.42 13.73
N GLU A 145 -2.28 -10.53 14.72
CA GLU A 145 -3.53 -10.23 15.46
C GLU A 145 -4.63 -9.69 14.57
N THR A 146 -4.25 -8.98 13.49
CA THR A 146 -5.18 -8.46 12.48
C THR A 146 -6.08 -9.53 11.85
N ASP A 147 -5.62 -10.78 11.83
CA ASP A 147 -6.37 -11.87 11.20
C ASP A 147 -7.36 -12.51 12.19
N GLU A 148 -7.11 -12.39 13.47
CA GLU A 148 -7.90 -13.06 14.50
C GLU A 148 -8.93 -12.15 15.17
N LEU A 149 -8.67 -10.85 15.33
CA LEU A 149 -9.52 -9.87 16.03
C LEU A 149 -10.01 -10.37 17.41
N THR A 150 -9.10 -10.92 18.19
CA THR A 150 -9.40 -11.59 19.46
C THR A 150 -9.19 -10.73 20.69
N CYS A 151 -8.97 -9.41 20.54
CA CYS A 151 -8.74 -8.49 21.64
C CYS A 151 -9.83 -8.52 22.71
N ALA A 152 -9.45 -8.28 23.96
CA ALA A 152 -10.40 -8.06 25.05
C ALA A 152 -10.99 -6.64 24.96
N GLU A 153 -12.28 -6.48 25.24
CA GLU A 153 -12.98 -5.17 25.22
C GLU A 153 -12.97 -4.46 26.58
N ASN A 154 -12.75 -5.22 27.65
CA ASN A 154 -12.77 -4.72 29.01
C ASN A 154 -11.87 -5.59 29.91
N ARG A 155 -11.73 -5.17 31.17
CA ARG A 155 -10.91 -5.86 32.17
C ARG A 155 -11.41 -7.27 32.47
N GLU A 156 -12.72 -7.47 32.52
CA GLU A 156 -13.35 -8.75 32.85
C GLU A 156 -13.00 -9.81 31.80
N GLU A 157 -12.95 -9.43 30.53
CA GLU A 157 -12.55 -10.33 29.44
C GLU A 157 -11.03 -10.56 29.38
N LEU A 158 -10.23 -9.55 29.81
CA LEU A 158 -8.80 -9.57 29.62
C LEU A 158 -8.12 -10.73 30.36
N GLY A 159 -8.60 -11.09 31.55
CA GLY A 159 -8.08 -12.25 32.31
C GLY A 159 -8.22 -13.54 31.52
N GLY A 160 -9.40 -13.82 31.00
CA GLY A 160 -9.67 -14.99 30.16
C GLY A 160 -8.98 -14.93 28.81
N TYR A 161 -8.81 -13.74 28.25
CA TYR A 161 -8.03 -13.54 27.02
C TYR A 161 -6.56 -13.91 27.19
N LEU A 162 -5.90 -13.43 28.26
CA LEU A 162 -4.50 -13.73 28.54
C LEU A 162 -4.26 -15.18 28.95
N GLU A 163 -5.25 -15.84 29.57
CA GLU A 163 -5.19 -17.27 29.86
C GLU A 163 -5.20 -18.12 28.58
N LYS A 164 -6.05 -17.76 27.61
CA LYS A 164 -6.12 -18.41 26.29
C LYS A 164 -4.91 -18.07 25.40
N HIS A 165 -4.38 -16.88 25.56
CA HIS A 165 -3.32 -16.32 24.73
C HIS A 165 -2.17 -15.74 25.57
N PRO A 166 -1.41 -16.57 26.31
CA PRO A 166 -0.41 -16.11 27.28
C PRO A 166 0.74 -15.29 26.65
N ASN A 167 0.97 -15.44 25.36
CA ASN A 167 2.00 -14.69 24.62
C ASN A 167 1.53 -13.34 24.07
N ARG A 168 0.28 -12.93 24.30
CA ARG A 168 -0.29 -11.71 23.71
C ARG A 168 -0.21 -10.45 24.59
N GLY A 169 0.82 -10.38 25.45
CA GLY A 169 1.23 -9.09 26.01
C GLY A 169 1.80 -8.18 24.92
N MET A 170 1.74 -6.85 25.12
CA MET A 170 2.23 -5.86 24.16
C MET A 170 3.59 -5.29 24.56
N PRO A 171 4.50 -5.07 23.60
CA PRO A 171 4.43 -5.33 22.16
C PRO A 171 4.36 -6.83 21.82
N TYR A 172 3.39 -7.18 20.95
CA TYR A 172 3.10 -8.59 20.66
C TYR A 172 4.24 -9.29 19.93
N GLY A 173 4.81 -10.29 20.60
CA GLY A 173 5.93 -11.08 20.08
C GLY A 173 7.30 -10.39 20.06
N PHE A 174 7.39 -9.12 20.35
CA PHE A 174 8.61 -8.32 20.39
C PHE A 174 9.15 -8.18 21.82
N PRO A 175 10.40 -7.71 22.02
CA PRO A 175 10.90 -7.41 23.35
C PRO A 175 10.00 -6.42 24.09
N PRO A 176 9.91 -6.51 25.45
CA PRO A 176 9.14 -5.57 26.23
C PRO A 176 9.70 -4.15 26.12
N LEU A 177 8.91 -3.16 26.50
CA LEU A 177 9.37 -1.80 26.68
C LEU A 177 10.49 -1.75 27.73
N LYS A 178 11.40 -0.78 27.60
CA LYS A 178 12.34 -0.47 28.67
C LYS A 178 11.58 0.03 29.90
N GLN A 179 12.19 -0.09 31.06
CA GLN A 179 11.54 0.26 32.33
C GLN A 179 11.08 1.74 32.36
N ASP A 180 11.91 2.66 31.86
CA ASP A 180 11.60 4.09 31.76
C ASP A 180 10.51 4.39 30.77
N GLU A 181 10.44 3.67 29.63
CA GLU A 181 9.38 3.76 28.65
C GLU A 181 8.04 3.32 29.26
N PHE A 182 8.04 2.20 29.98
CA PHE A 182 6.86 1.69 30.68
C PHE A 182 6.38 2.65 31.78
N GLU A 183 7.28 3.18 32.60
CA GLU A 183 6.99 4.15 33.67
C GLU A 183 6.40 5.44 33.09
N THR A 184 6.85 5.89 31.92
CA THR A 184 6.31 7.06 31.22
C THR A 184 4.85 6.83 30.78
N ILE A 185 4.53 5.70 30.16
CA ILE A 185 3.15 5.36 29.78
C ILE A 185 2.27 5.22 31.03
N ALA A 186 2.74 4.52 32.06
CA ALA A 186 1.99 4.35 33.30
C ALA A 186 1.68 5.69 33.97
N GLY A 187 2.68 6.57 34.07
CA GLY A 187 2.52 7.90 34.62
C GLY A 187 1.53 8.78 33.85
N TRP A 188 1.56 8.71 32.53
CA TRP A 188 0.59 9.40 31.70
C TRP A 188 -0.84 8.89 31.91
N LEU A 189 -1.03 7.57 31.98
CA LEU A 189 -2.35 6.96 32.26
C LEU A 189 -2.89 7.38 33.61
N VAL A 190 -2.07 7.33 34.69
CA VAL A 190 -2.47 7.79 36.05
C VAL A 190 -2.87 9.27 36.06
N GLN A 191 -2.24 10.09 35.23
CA GLN A 191 -2.54 11.51 35.09
C GLN A 191 -3.78 11.77 34.22
N GLY A 192 -4.54 10.72 33.87
CA GLY A 192 -5.80 10.78 33.12
C GLY A 192 -5.64 10.73 31.62
N ALA A 193 -4.54 10.18 31.10
CA ALA A 193 -4.27 9.98 29.67
C ALA A 193 -4.54 11.24 28.83
N LYS A 194 -4.11 12.41 29.31
CA LYS A 194 -4.42 13.70 28.69
C LYS A 194 -3.72 13.85 27.34
N GLY A 195 -4.43 14.42 26.38
CA GLY A 195 -3.90 14.77 25.05
C GLY A 195 -2.98 16.00 25.08
N PRO A 196 -2.60 16.50 23.89
CA PRO A 196 -1.82 17.73 23.76
C PRO A 196 -2.51 18.89 24.47
N ALA A 197 -1.73 19.81 25.05
CA ALA A 197 -2.26 21.08 25.53
C ALA A 197 -2.88 21.89 24.38
N THR A 198 -3.84 22.77 24.66
CA THR A 198 -4.57 23.53 23.62
C THR A 198 -3.64 24.22 22.62
N ALA A 199 -2.60 24.90 23.08
CA ALA A 199 -1.62 25.53 22.19
C ALA A 199 -0.82 24.53 21.32
N GLN A 200 -0.55 23.34 21.83
CA GLN A 200 0.08 22.27 21.05
C GLN A 200 -0.88 21.73 20.00
N GLN A 201 -2.14 21.49 20.36
CA GLN A 201 -3.17 21.03 19.42
C GLN A 201 -3.41 22.04 18.31
N GLU A 202 -3.50 23.33 18.62
CA GLU A 202 -3.58 24.40 17.63
C GLU A 202 -2.38 24.40 16.68
N SER A 203 -1.17 24.26 17.20
CA SER A 203 0.05 24.15 16.37
C SER A 203 0.07 22.92 15.46
N LEU A 204 -0.50 21.80 15.92
CA LEU A 204 -0.59 20.57 15.13
C LEU A 204 -1.57 20.72 13.96
N THR A 205 -2.69 21.41 14.15
CA THR A 205 -3.78 21.51 13.15
C THR A 205 -3.69 22.75 12.27
N THR A 206 -2.98 23.79 12.72
CA THR A 206 -2.81 25.05 11.97
C THR A 206 -1.63 24.92 10.99
N PRO A 207 -1.81 25.28 9.71
CA PRO A 207 -0.71 25.36 8.75
C PRO A 207 0.38 26.35 9.19
N LYS A 208 1.63 26.05 8.88
CA LYS A 208 2.71 27.03 9.06
C LYS A 208 2.53 28.23 8.12
N PRO A 209 2.99 29.43 8.53
CA PRO A 209 2.88 30.63 7.71
C PRO A 209 3.44 30.49 6.28
N ALA A 210 4.51 29.70 6.12
CA ALA A 210 5.11 29.45 4.82
C ALA A 210 4.16 28.71 3.84
N ASP A 211 3.24 27.88 4.34
CA ASP A 211 2.27 27.13 3.53
C ASP A 211 0.97 27.91 3.30
N ALA A 212 0.67 28.91 4.13
CA ALA A 212 -0.60 29.61 4.12
C ALA A 212 -0.91 30.32 2.77
N GLN A 213 0.12 30.88 2.12
CA GLN A 213 -0.04 31.49 0.80
C GLN A 213 -0.36 30.45 -0.27
N ALA A 214 0.36 29.32 -0.28
CA ALA A 214 0.12 28.24 -1.23
C ALA A 214 -1.29 27.65 -1.03
N ILE A 215 -1.71 27.43 0.21
CA ILE A 215 -3.08 26.99 0.53
C ILE A 215 -4.11 27.96 -0.04
N GLY A 216 -3.94 29.26 0.18
CA GLY A 216 -4.84 30.28 -0.35
C GLY A 216 -4.93 30.26 -1.88
N GLN A 217 -3.80 30.11 -2.57
CA GLN A 217 -3.73 30.02 -4.04
C GLN A 217 -4.46 28.78 -4.56
N TRP A 218 -4.19 27.61 -3.97
CA TRP A 218 -4.81 26.35 -4.40
C TRP A 218 -6.30 26.28 -4.07
N GLU A 219 -6.71 26.74 -2.88
CA GLU A 219 -8.13 26.82 -2.54
C GLU A 219 -8.89 27.82 -3.45
N ALA A 220 -8.26 28.92 -3.85
CA ALA A 220 -8.82 29.83 -4.84
C ALA A 220 -9.01 29.17 -6.21
N PHE A 221 -8.01 28.39 -6.66
CA PHE A 221 -8.11 27.62 -7.92
C PHE A 221 -9.25 26.60 -7.89
N PHE A 222 -9.34 25.80 -6.82
CA PHE A 222 -10.34 24.74 -6.72
C PHE A 222 -11.77 25.27 -6.54
N ASN A 223 -11.97 26.50 -6.11
CA ASN A 223 -13.28 27.05 -5.74
C ASN A 223 -13.75 28.19 -6.64
N GLN A 224 -13.16 28.38 -7.82
CA GLN A 224 -13.67 29.37 -8.79
C GLN A 224 -15.08 29.01 -9.26
N ASP A 225 -15.89 30.05 -9.53
CA ASP A 225 -17.33 29.89 -9.79
C ASP A 225 -17.67 29.48 -11.24
N ASP A 226 -16.70 29.46 -12.15
CA ASP A 226 -16.97 29.03 -13.53
C ASP A 226 -16.99 27.50 -13.65
N ALA A 227 -17.78 27.01 -14.59
CA ALA A 227 -18.02 25.56 -14.78
C ALA A 227 -16.74 24.78 -15.16
N LYS A 228 -15.78 25.43 -15.82
CA LYS A 228 -14.52 24.78 -16.26
C LYS A 228 -13.63 24.47 -15.06
N HIS A 229 -13.44 25.46 -14.15
CA HIS A 229 -12.71 25.24 -12.90
C HIS A 229 -13.45 24.26 -11.99
N ALA A 230 -14.77 24.36 -11.85
CA ALA A 230 -15.54 23.47 -10.99
C ALA A 230 -15.48 22.00 -11.45
N MET A 231 -15.53 21.74 -12.75
CA MET A 231 -15.36 20.37 -13.28
C MET A 231 -13.92 19.87 -13.15
N THR A 232 -12.94 20.73 -13.39
CA THR A 232 -11.52 20.42 -13.16
C THR A 232 -11.27 20.11 -11.70
N ALA A 233 -11.78 20.90 -10.77
CA ALA A 233 -11.62 20.70 -9.33
C ALA A 233 -12.24 19.35 -8.89
N ARG A 234 -13.42 18.99 -9.42
CA ARG A 234 -14.02 17.67 -9.18
C ARG A 234 -13.14 16.54 -9.69
N TYR A 235 -12.65 16.63 -10.93
CA TYR A 235 -11.77 15.62 -11.52
C TYR A 235 -10.49 15.45 -10.71
N LEU A 236 -9.83 16.55 -10.33
CA LEU A 236 -8.63 16.54 -9.52
C LEU A 236 -8.89 15.99 -8.11
N TYR A 237 -9.99 16.40 -7.45
CA TYR A 237 -10.37 15.85 -6.14
C TYR A 237 -10.57 14.33 -6.18
N GLU A 238 -11.28 13.83 -7.20
CA GLU A 238 -11.52 12.39 -7.36
C GLU A 238 -10.23 11.59 -7.56
N HIS A 239 -9.14 12.23 -8.06
CA HIS A 239 -7.81 11.61 -8.21
C HIS A 239 -6.84 11.88 -7.04
N LEU A 240 -7.10 12.88 -6.21
CA LEU A 240 -6.17 13.31 -5.16
C LEU A 240 -6.68 13.07 -3.73
N PHE A 241 -7.85 12.47 -3.55
CA PHE A 241 -8.47 12.30 -2.23
C PHE A 241 -7.68 11.41 -1.25
N LEU A 242 -6.73 10.62 -1.76
CA LEU A 242 -5.79 9.81 -0.96
C LEU A 242 -4.39 10.45 -0.87
N ALA A 243 -4.17 11.58 -1.52
CA ALA A 243 -2.86 12.20 -1.58
C ALA A 243 -2.47 12.86 -0.26
N HIS A 244 -1.22 12.66 0.13
CA HIS A 244 -0.55 13.54 1.07
C HIS A 244 0.09 14.69 0.28
N LEU A 245 -0.58 15.81 0.26
CA LEU A 245 -0.24 16.98 -0.55
C LEU A 245 0.89 17.77 0.11
N LYS A 246 1.90 18.15 -0.68
CA LYS A 246 3.05 18.93 -0.23
C LYS A 246 3.24 20.13 -1.14
N PHE A 247 3.47 21.31 -0.55
CA PHE A 247 3.83 22.51 -1.29
C PHE A 247 5.34 22.62 -1.51
N GLY A 248 5.76 23.45 -2.45
CA GLY A 248 7.18 23.76 -2.71
C GLY A 248 7.88 24.60 -1.63
N THR A 249 7.32 24.66 -0.43
CA THR A 249 7.81 25.39 0.73
C THR A 249 8.83 24.56 1.52
N PRO A 250 9.67 25.17 2.38
CA PRO A 250 10.65 24.45 3.18
C PRO A 250 10.04 23.68 4.37
N THR A 251 8.73 23.62 4.49
CA THR A 251 8.06 22.87 5.56
C THR A 251 8.00 21.38 5.21
N ASN A 252 8.01 20.50 6.22
CA ASN A 252 7.75 19.08 6.07
C ASN A 252 6.32 18.74 6.50
N GLU A 253 5.36 19.65 6.24
CA GLU A 253 3.95 19.45 6.53
C GLU A 253 3.25 18.85 5.32
N PHE A 254 2.27 18.00 5.59
CA PHE A 254 1.44 17.37 4.57
C PHE A 254 -0.03 17.74 4.80
N TYR A 255 -0.76 17.78 3.70
CA TYR A 255 -2.16 18.16 3.67
C TYR A 255 -2.97 17.13 2.89
N GLU A 256 -4.26 17.07 3.15
CA GLU A 256 -5.22 16.30 2.36
C GLU A 256 -6.26 17.23 1.75
N LEU A 257 -6.73 16.90 0.53
CA LEU A 257 -7.80 17.63 -0.13
C LEU A 257 -9.15 17.06 0.31
N VAL A 258 -9.97 17.88 0.96
CA VAL A 258 -11.26 17.46 1.51
C VAL A 258 -12.41 18.30 0.95
N ARG A 259 -13.62 17.74 0.97
CA ARG A 259 -14.85 18.46 0.68
C ARG A 259 -15.41 19.08 1.97
N SER A 260 -15.83 20.33 1.89
CA SER A 260 -16.37 21.11 3.02
C SER A 260 -17.65 21.80 2.63
N LYS A 261 -18.56 22.01 3.61
CA LYS A 261 -19.74 22.86 3.46
C LYS A 261 -19.39 24.36 3.59
N THR A 262 -18.28 24.67 4.25
CA THR A 262 -17.81 26.03 4.50
C THR A 262 -16.74 26.48 3.52
N PRO A 263 -16.78 27.76 3.06
CA PRO A 263 -15.81 28.29 2.12
C PRO A 263 -14.43 28.52 2.74
N PRO A 264 -13.39 28.77 1.90
CA PRO A 264 -12.09 29.24 2.36
C PRO A 264 -12.18 30.39 3.36
N GLY A 265 -11.29 30.39 4.36
CA GLY A 265 -11.27 31.39 5.43
C GLY A 265 -12.19 31.08 6.63
N GLN A 266 -13.04 30.05 6.53
CA GLN A 266 -13.85 29.56 7.64
C GLN A 266 -13.35 28.19 8.12
N PRO A 267 -13.66 27.77 9.36
CA PRO A 267 -13.39 26.40 9.82
C PRO A 267 -13.98 25.36 8.86
N ILE A 268 -13.25 24.28 8.62
CA ILE A 268 -13.69 23.20 7.72
C ILE A 268 -14.86 22.46 8.35
N ASP A 269 -16.02 22.46 7.68
CA ASP A 269 -17.17 21.59 7.98
C ASP A 269 -17.17 20.43 6.98
N LEU A 270 -16.56 19.33 7.37
CA LEU A 270 -16.23 18.18 6.51
C LEU A 270 -17.48 17.48 5.95
N ILE A 271 -17.41 17.07 4.69
CA ILE A 271 -18.38 16.20 4.03
C ILE A 271 -17.79 14.78 3.88
N PRO A 272 -18.13 13.86 4.80
CA PRO A 272 -17.52 12.51 4.82
C PRO A 272 -18.29 11.53 3.92
N THR A 273 -18.05 11.54 2.61
CA THR A 273 -18.62 10.50 1.73
C THR A 273 -17.76 9.24 1.71
N VAL A 274 -18.34 8.10 1.34
CA VAL A 274 -17.62 6.82 1.26
C VAL A 274 -16.61 6.86 0.11
N ARG A 275 -17.06 7.31 -1.07
CA ARG A 275 -16.23 7.43 -2.28
C ARG A 275 -16.10 8.90 -2.69
N PRO A 276 -15.04 9.29 -3.37
CA PRO A 276 -14.82 10.69 -3.73
C PRO A 276 -15.88 11.24 -4.71
N TYR A 277 -16.50 10.38 -5.51
CA TYR A 277 -17.54 10.75 -6.46
C TYR A 277 -18.98 10.60 -5.92
N ASP A 278 -19.17 10.20 -4.67
CA ASP A 278 -20.50 10.14 -4.04
C ASP A 278 -21.10 11.54 -3.89
N ASP A 279 -22.44 11.60 -3.90
CA ASP A 279 -23.19 12.83 -3.70
C ASP A 279 -22.80 13.48 -2.35
N PRO A 280 -22.32 14.72 -2.37
CA PRO A 280 -21.96 15.43 -1.15
C PRO A 280 -23.19 15.86 -0.31
N GLY A 281 -24.40 15.70 -0.82
CA GLY A 281 -25.65 16.05 -0.12
C GLY A 281 -25.86 17.55 0.12
N VAL A 282 -25.13 18.40 -0.58
CA VAL A 282 -25.22 19.88 -0.47
C VAL A 282 -25.19 20.53 -1.87
N ALA A 283 -25.84 21.69 -1.99
CA ALA A 283 -25.90 22.39 -3.26
C ALA A 283 -24.54 22.93 -3.73
N ARG A 284 -23.66 23.29 -2.81
CA ARG A 284 -22.31 23.77 -3.10
C ARG A 284 -21.28 23.07 -2.23
N VAL A 285 -20.25 22.55 -2.85
CA VAL A 285 -19.07 21.96 -2.22
C VAL A 285 -17.90 22.93 -2.32
N TYR A 286 -17.14 23.04 -1.25
CA TYR A 286 -15.86 23.72 -1.25
C TYR A 286 -14.73 22.70 -1.05
N TYR A 287 -13.70 22.80 -1.86
CA TYR A 287 -12.48 21.98 -1.73
C TYR A 287 -11.51 22.73 -0.82
N ARG A 288 -11.08 22.05 0.25
CA ARG A 288 -10.25 22.64 1.30
C ARG A 288 -9.03 21.79 1.55
N LEU A 289 -7.96 22.41 1.98
CA LEU A 289 -6.70 21.78 2.33
C LEU A 289 -6.59 21.66 3.85
N ARG A 290 -6.73 20.42 4.35
CA ARG A 290 -6.66 20.10 5.77
C ARG A 290 -5.30 19.53 6.13
N LYS A 291 -4.62 20.11 7.14
CA LYS A 291 -3.32 19.65 7.61
C LYS A 291 -3.42 18.26 8.24
N ILE A 292 -2.51 17.36 7.85
CA ILE A 292 -2.34 16.05 8.47
C ILE A 292 -1.48 16.23 9.73
N HIS A 293 -1.97 15.76 10.87
CA HIS A 293 -1.28 15.85 12.15
C HIS A 293 -1.04 14.50 12.84
N SER A 294 -1.52 13.41 12.24
CA SER A 294 -1.14 12.06 12.62
C SER A 294 0.27 11.72 12.17
N THR A 295 0.89 10.75 12.83
CA THR A 295 2.19 10.22 12.38
C THR A 295 2.10 9.64 10.98
N ILE A 296 3.01 10.05 10.12
CA ILE A 296 3.11 9.52 8.77
C ILE A 296 3.66 8.09 8.80
N VAL A 297 2.91 7.16 8.25
CA VAL A 297 3.33 5.78 8.05
C VAL A 297 3.55 5.51 6.56
N ASN A 298 4.66 4.92 6.18
CA ASN A 298 5.06 4.76 4.78
C ASN A 298 3.99 4.09 3.92
N LYS A 299 3.34 3.09 4.47
CA LYS A 299 2.31 2.27 3.84
C LYS A 299 1.12 3.05 3.24
N THR A 300 0.76 4.18 3.85
CA THR A 300 -0.35 5.04 3.39
C THR A 300 0.15 6.42 2.92
N HIS A 301 1.45 6.61 2.83
CA HIS A 301 2.06 7.88 2.48
C HIS A 301 2.26 8.01 0.97
N MET A 302 1.32 8.63 0.29
CA MET A 302 1.31 8.82 -1.14
C MET A 302 1.43 10.32 -1.45
N VAL A 303 2.67 10.77 -1.62
CA VAL A 303 2.97 12.20 -1.78
C VAL A 303 2.61 12.67 -3.18
N PHE A 304 1.92 13.81 -3.23
CA PHE A 304 1.65 14.56 -4.44
C PHE A 304 2.08 16.02 -4.25
N ASP A 305 2.92 16.50 -5.14
CA ASP A 305 3.45 17.86 -5.05
C ASP A 305 2.45 18.88 -5.62
N LEU A 306 2.08 19.89 -4.83
CA LEU A 306 1.29 21.04 -5.21
C LEU A 306 2.16 22.31 -5.22
N ASP A 307 3.26 22.27 -5.97
CA ASP A 307 4.16 23.42 -6.16
C ASP A 307 3.72 24.32 -7.31
N ASP A 308 4.46 25.40 -7.55
CA ASP A 308 4.17 26.34 -8.63
C ASP A 308 4.30 25.70 -10.03
N VAL A 309 5.18 24.70 -10.19
CA VAL A 309 5.33 23.95 -11.44
C VAL A 309 4.05 23.17 -11.73
N GLN A 310 3.54 22.48 -10.72
CA GLN A 310 2.28 21.74 -10.85
C GLN A 310 1.09 22.68 -11.05
N PHE A 311 1.06 23.82 -10.37
CA PHE A 311 0.01 24.83 -10.55
C PHE A 311 -0.06 25.31 -12.00
N LYS A 312 1.09 25.70 -12.56
CA LYS A 312 1.18 26.09 -13.97
C LYS A 312 0.74 24.94 -14.89
N ARG A 313 1.22 23.73 -14.61
CA ARG A 313 0.91 22.55 -15.42
C ARG A 313 -0.57 22.20 -15.44
N LEU A 314 -1.28 22.26 -14.31
CA LEU A 314 -2.71 22.00 -14.28
C LEU A 314 -3.51 23.07 -15.04
N ASN A 315 -3.07 24.34 -15.00
CA ASN A 315 -3.65 25.38 -15.85
C ASN A 315 -3.44 25.09 -17.35
N GLU A 316 -2.24 24.68 -17.75
CA GLU A 316 -1.92 24.28 -19.12
C GLU A 316 -2.77 23.10 -19.61
N LEU A 317 -3.01 22.13 -18.74
CA LEU A 317 -3.77 20.92 -19.09
C LEU A 317 -5.28 21.11 -19.11
N PHE A 318 -5.84 21.87 -18.16
CA PHE A 318 -7.28 21.88 -17.94
C PHE A 318 -7.94 23.23 -18.22
N ILE A 319 -7.26 24.33 -17.99
CA ILE A 319 -7.88 25.65 -18.07
C ILE A 319 -7.61 26.34 -19.41
N GLN A 320 -6.41 26.31 -19.91
CA GLN A 320 -6.03 26.97 -21.17
C GLN A 320 -6.60 26.29 -22.42
N PRO A 321 -6.62 24.96 -22.56
CA PRO A 321 -7.12 24.32 -23.77
C PRO A 321 -8.59 24.62 -24.03
N GLU A 322 -8.98 24.69 -25.30
CA GLU A 322 -10.39 24.64 -25.66
C GLU A 322 -10.95 23.23 -25.39
N TRP A 323 -12.11 23.20 -24.73
CA TRP A 323 -12.78 21.93 -24.46
C TRP A 323 -13.65 21.50 -25.65
N LEU A 324 -13.90 20.21 -25.79
CA LEU A 324 -14.68 19.64 -26.89
C LEU A 324 -16.13 20.15 -26.94
N GLN A 325 -16.66 20.56 -25.80
CA GLN A 325 -18.00 21.14 -25.62
C GLN A 325 -17.95 22.23 -24.55
N PRO A 326 -18.88 23.18 -24.55
CA PRO A 326 -19.02 24.14 -23.45
C PRO A 326 -19.14 23.42 -22.10
N PRO A 327 -18.34 23.78 -21.10
CA PRO A 327 -18.33 23.08 -19.82
C PRO A 327 -19.69 23.29 -19.10
N HIS A 328 -20.27 22.17 -18.65
CA HIS A 328 -21.44 22.14 -17.78
C HIS A 328 -21.26 21.06 -16.73
N LEU A 329 -21.67 21.34 -15.50
CA LEU A 329 -21.49 20.41 -14.40
C LEU A 329 -22.46 19.24 -14.51
N MET A 330 -21.93 18.05 -14.47
CA MET A 330 -22.69 16.82 -14.27
C MET A 330 -23.03 16.66 -12.79
N GLY A 331 -24.27 16.27 -12.49
CA GLY A 331 -24.69 15.95 -11.12
C GLY A 331 -24.02 14.73 -10.52
N TYR A 332 -24.50 14.31 -9.35
CA TYR A 332 -24.01 13.15 -8.61
C TYR A 332 -24.99 11.97 -8.68
N ASP A 333 -25.62 11.73 -9.83
CA ASP A 333 -26.41 10.52 -10.02
C ASP A 333 -25.55 9.29 -9.79
N PRO A 334 -25.93 8.35 -8.89
CA PRO A 334 -25.07 7.21 -8.52
C PRO A 334 -24.69 6.31 -9.70
N LYS A 335 -25.53 6.25 -10.75
CA LYS A 335 -25.23 5.45 -11.93
C LYS A 335 -24.25 6.15 -12.89
N LEU A 336 -24.24 7.48 -12.88
CA LEU A 336 -23.40 8.28 -13.75
C LEU A 336 -22.07 8.64 -13.08
N SER A 337 -22.09 9.02 -11.80
CA SER A 337 -20.89 9.50 -11.06
C SER A 337 -19.70 8.56 -11.11
N ALA A 338 -19.94 7.24 -11.15
CA ALA A 338 -18.92 6.21 -11.26
C ALA A 338 -18.43 5.95 -12.71
N ARG A 339 -18.80 6.79 -13.66
CA ARG A 339 -18.44 6.64 -15.09
C ARG A 339 -17.60 7.83 -15.56
N PRO A 340 -16.30 7.84 -15.28
CA PRO A 340 -15.44 9.01 -15.52
C PRO A 340 -15.41 9.44 -16.99
N PHE A 341 -15.52 8.50 -17.93
CA PHE A 341 -15.53 8.83 -19.36
C PHE A 341 -16.77 9.62 -19.79
N GLU A 342 -17.91 9.42 -19.11
CA GLU A 342 -19.15 10.15 -19.34
C GLU A 342 -19.18 11.47 -18.56
N VAL A 343 -18.84 11.41 -17.25
CA VAL A 343 -18.87 12.59 -16.35
C VAL A 343 -17.92 13.68 -16.81
N PHE A 344 -16.74 13.29 -17.29
CA PHE A 344 -15.68 14.21 -17.71
C PHE A 344 -15.47 14.22 -19.23
N GLU A 345 -16.47 13.80 -20.02
CA GLU A 345 -16.40 13.77 -21.50
C GLU A 345 -15.95 15.10 -22.09
N GLN A 346 -16.35 16.20 -21.48
CA GLN A 346 -16.06 17.57 -21.96
C GLN A 346 -14.58 17.95 -21.81
N ILE A 347 -13.87 17.39 -20.84
CA ILE A 347 -12.41 17.60 -20.69
C ILE A 347 -11.70 16.82 -21.81
N PRO A 348 -10.81 17.42 -22.58
CA PRO A 348 -10.09 16.72 -23.64
C PRO A 348 -9.40 15.44 -23.12
N PRO A 349 -9.53 14.29 -23.78
CA PRO A 349 -8.85 13.04 -23.38
C PRO A 349 -7.34 13.20 -23.23
N ARG A 350 -6.71 14.02 -24.08
CA ARG A 350 -5.28 14.35 -23.98
C ARG A 350 -4.94 15.03 -22.66
N SER A 351 -5.76 15.97 -22.19
CA SER A 351 -5.55 16.66 -20.91
C SER A 351 -5.63 15.70 -19.74
N ARG A 352 -6.64 14.81 -19.73
CA ARG A 352 -6.84 13.79 -18.69
C ARG A 352 -5.71 12.77 -18.70
N TYR A 353 -5.37 12.22 -19.86
CA TYR A 353 -4.30 11.22 -19.96
C TYR A 353 -2.94 11.82 -19.60
N GLN A 354 -2.64 13.03 -20.08
CA GLN A 354 -1.38 13.70 -19.74
C GLN A 354 -1.25 13.98 -18.24
N PHE A 355 -2.35 14.32 -17.56
CA PHE A 355 -2.36 14.45 -16.10
C PHE A 355 -2.01 13.11 -15.41
N LEU A 356 -2.56 12.00 -15.87
CA LEU A 356 -2.23 10.68 -15.33
C LEU A 356 -0.78 10.31 -15.58
N LEU A 357 -0.26 10.57 -16.80
CA LEU A 357 1.13 10.30 -17.17
C LEU A 357 2.13 11.15 -16.39
N ASP A 358 1.89 12.46 -16.31
CA ASP A 358 2.74 13.39 -15.55
C ASP A 358 2.86 12.99 -14.06
N ASN A 359 1.90 12.24 -13.55
CA ASN A 359 1.82 11.78 -12.18
C ASN A 359 1.77 10.24 -12.07
N ALA A 360 2.30 9.54 -13.08
CA ALA A 360 2.16 8.08 -13.20
C ALA A 360 2.67 7.31 -11.97
N HIS A 361 3.78 7.74 -11.37
CA HIS A 361 4.30 7.13 -10.16
C HIS A 361 3.30 7.22 -9.00
N TYR A 362 2.68 8.38 -8.78
CA TYR A 362 1.64 8.57 -7.76
C TYR A 362 0.40 7.72 -8.09
N MET A 363 -0.09 7.77 -9.33
CA MET A 363 -1.29 7.05 -9.75
C MET A 363 -1.15 5.53 -9.60
N ILE A 364 -0.03 4.97 -10.03
CA ILE A 364 0.25 3.53 -9.86
C ILE A 364 0.43 3.19 -8.37
N MET A 365 1.06 4.06 -7.59
CA MET A 365 1.21 3.85 -6.15
C MET A 365 -0.15 3.83 -5.44
N THR A 366 -1.11 4.71 -5.78
CA THR A 366 -2.47 4.68 -5.21
C THR A 366 -3.20 3.37 -5.53
N PHE A 367 -3.01 2.85 -6.73
CA PHE A 367 -3.53 1.55 -7.13
C PHE A 367 -2.91 0.41 -6.32
N ILE A 368 -1.60 0.40 -6.19
CA ILE A 368 -0.85 -0.67 -5.52
C ILE A 368 -1.05 -0.66 -3.99
N HIS A 369 -1.02 0.52 -3.36
CA HIS A 369 -1.30 0.68 -1.93
C HIS A 369 -2.81 0.65 -1.64
N GLY A 370 -3.61 1.12 -2.59
CA GLY A 370 -5.06 1.20 -2.49
C GLY A 370 -5.56 2.14 -1.40
N PRO A 371 -6.88 2.23 -1.25
CA PRO A 371 -7.50 2.95 -0.13
C PRO A 371 -7.41 2.17 1.19
N VAL A 372 -6.67 1.07 1.21
CA VAL A 372 -6.54 0.16 2.35
C VAL A 372 -5.09 -0.20 2.58
N CYS A 373 -4.76 -0.39 3.82
CA CYS A 373 -3.43 -0.80 4.22
C CYS A 373 -3.18 -2.31 4.07
N LYS A 374 -4.18 -3.12 3.79
CA LYS A 374 -4.08 -4.58 3.65
C LYS A 374 -4.96 -5.03 2.49
N GLY A 375 -4.34 -5.54 1.46
CA GLY A 375 -5.03 -5.90 0.23
C GLY A 375 -4.63 -7.26 -0.36
N GLN A 376 -4.30 -8.26 0.46
CA GLN A 376 -3.79 -9.54 -0.01
C GLN A 376 -4.61 -10.15 -1.14
N ILE A 377 -5.94 -10.27 -0.97
CA ILE A 377 -6.82 -10.87 -1.97
C ILE A 377 -6.83 -10.04 -3.26
N ALA A 378 -6.71 -8.73 -3.17
CA ALA A 378 -6.58 -7.87 -4.34
C ALA A 378 -5.22 -8.06 -5.02
N LEU A 379 -4.14 -8.11 -4.27
CA LEU A 379 -2.78 -8.18 -4.83
C LEU A 379 -2.39 -9.57 -5.34
N ASN A 380 -3.08 -10.65 -4.97
CA ASN A 380 -2.73 -11.99 -5.47
C ASN A 380 -3.09 -12.23 -6.95
N VAL A 381 -3.57 -11.21 -7.66
CA VAL A 381 -3.73 -11.22 -9.13
C VAL A 381 -2.52 -10.74 -9.90
N ILE A 382 -1.50 -10.22 -9.22
CA ILE A 382 -0.28 -9.73 -9.85
C ILE A 382 0.91 -10.61 -9.44
N ASP A 383 1.89 -10.71 -10.34
CA ASP A 383 3.18 -11.32 -10.02
C ASP A 383 3.91 -10.50 -8.93
N ASP A 384 4.82 -11.11 -8.20
CA ASP A 384 5.59 -10.43 -7.15
C ASP A 384 6.53 -9.34 -7.71
N HIS A 385 6.90 -9.46 -8.98
CA HIS A 385 7.71 -8.48 -9.68
C HIS A 385 7.24 -8.31 -11.13
N PHE A 386 6.94 -7.09 -11.53
CA PHE A 386 6.63 -6.74 -12.92
C PHE A 386 6.94 -5.28 -13.23
N TRP A 387 7.03 -4.95 -14.52
CA TRP A 387 7.27 -3.58 -14.98
C TRP A 387 6.07 -3.04 -15.74
N VAL A 388 5.83 -1.75 -15.59
CA VAL A 388 4.74 -1.01 -16.23
C VAL A 388 5.32 0.08 -17.11
N MET A 389 4.83 0.15 -18.35
CA MET A 389 5.09 1.21 -19.32
C MET A 389 3.75 1.83 -19.74
N PHE A 390 3.80 2.95 -20.41
CA PHE A 390 2.61 3.69 -20.81
C PHE A 390 2.61 3.95 -22.31
N MET A 391 1.41 3.89 -22.93
CA MET A 391 1.23 4.25 -24.32
C MET A 391 1.52 5.75 -24.50
N ASP A 392 2.19 6.11 -25.59
CA ASP A 392 2.36 7.52 -25.95
C ASP A 392 0.99 8.12 -26.39
N PRO A 393 0.63 9.33 -25.95
CA PRO A 393 -0.66 9.95 -26.28
C PRO A 393 -0.96 10.07 -27.77
N ASP A 394 0.07 10.20 -28.63
CA ASP A 394 -0.12 10.30 -30.09
C ASP A 394 -0.40 8.94 -30.74
N HIS A 395 -0.05 7.85 -30.04
CA HIS A 395 -0.29 6.48 -30.48
C HIS A 395 -1.50 5.84 -29.79
N ASP A 396 -2.01 6.45 -28.72
CA ASP A 396 -3.25 6.00 -28.07
C ASP A 396 -4.47 6.49 -28.88
N LEU A 397 -5.20 5.55 -29.47
CA LEU A 397 -6.36 5.84 -30.31
C LEU A 397 -7.46 6.61 -29.55
N SER A 398 -7.63 6.35 -28.28
CA SER A 398 -8.63 7.03 -27.44
C SER A 398 -8.28 8.50 -27.16
N VAL A 399 -7.04 8.87 -27.37
CA VAL A 399 -6.49 10.22 -27.17
C VAL A 399 -6.26 10.94 -28.48
N SER A 400 -5.62 10.28 -29.44
CA SER A 400 -5.31 10.84 -30.77
C SER A 400 -6.57 10.98 -31.64
N TYR A 401 -7.60 10.15 -31.42
CA TYR A 401 -8.89 10.22 -32.12
C TYR A 401 -10.06 10.17 -31.10
N PRO A 402 -10.40 11.29 -30.44
CA PRO A 402 -11.40 11.34 -29.37
C PRO A 402 -12.79 10.79 -29.77
N ALA A 403 -13.16 10.85 -31.05
CA ALA A 403 -14.41 10.28 -31.56
C ALA A 403 -14.47 8.76 -31.34
N PHE A 404 -13.34 8.05 -31.44
CA PHE A 404 -13.27 6.61 -31.14
C PHE A 404 -13.68 6.32 -29.69
N LEU A 405 -13.10 7.04 -28.74
CA LEU A 405 -13.45 6.89 -27.32
C LEU A 405 -14.95 7.13 -27.09
N LYS A 406 -15.48 8.22 -27.66
CA LYS A 406 -16.90 8.58 -27.52
C LYS A 406 -17.85 7.53 -28.11
N LEU A 407 -17.51 6.91 -29.24
CA LEU A 407 -18.33 5.87 -29.89
C LEU A 407 -18.34 4.54 -29.11
N HIS A 408 -17.36 4.30 -28.24
CA HIS A 408 -17.16 3.01 -27.55
C HIS A 408 -17.12 3.11 -26.02
N ILE A 409 -17.58 4.22 -25.48
CA ILE A 409 -17.58 4.52 -24.04
C ILE A 409 -18.40 3.50 -23.24
N ASP A 410 -19.46 2.96 -23.82
CA ASP A 410 -20.32 1.93 -23.24
C ASP A 410 -19.58 0.63 -22.92
N LYS A 411 -18.52 0.33 -23.67
CA LYS A 411 -17.67 -0.86 -23.50
C LYS A 411 -16.67 -0.73 -22.36
N LEU A 412 -16.52 0.47 -21.79
CA LEU A 412 -15.62 0.79 -20.67
C LEU A 412 -16.32 0.75 -19.31
N ALA A 413 -17.51 0.16 -19.23
CA ALA A 413 -18.28 0.04 -17.98
C ALA A 413 -17.52 -0.76 -16.90
N MET A 414 -17.68 -0.32 -15.66
CA MET A 414 -17.00 -0.88 -14.49
C MET A 414 -17.99 -1.42 -13.45
N PRO A 415 -17.63 -2.43 -12.65
CA PRO A 415 -18.53 -3.00 -11.62
C PRO A 415 -18.89 -2.02 -10.50
N ILE A 416 -18.14 -0.95 -10.33
CA ILE A 416 -18.35 0.08 -9.30
C ILE A 416 -19.66 0.86 -9.46
N VAL A 417 -20.26 0.88 -10.65
CA VAL A 417 -21.57 1.50 -10.91
C VAL A 417 -22.69 0.86 -10.09
N SER A 418 -22.54 -0.41 -9.73
CA SER A 418 -23.50 -1.12 -8.85
C SER A 418 -23.40 -0.71 -7.36
N GLY A 419 -22.39 0.09 -7.01
CA GLY A 419 -22.16 0.56 -5.63
C GLY A 419 -21.63 -0.51 -4.68
N SER A 420 -21.62 -0.19 -3.40
CA SER A 420 -21.01 -1.01 -2.34
C SER A 420 -21.87 -2.22 -1.92
N ASP A 421 -23.15 -2.24 -2.27
CA ASP A 421 -24.12 -3.28 -1.90
C ASP A 421 -24.29 -4.41 -2.94
N LEU A 422 -23.35 -4.55 -3.87
CA LEU A 422 -23.41 -5.56 -4.90
C LEU A 422 -23.54 -6.97 -4.32
N GLY A 423 -24.51 -7.75 -4.78
CA GLY A 423 -24.69 -9.13 -4.41
C GLY A 423 -23.67 -10.08 -5.05
N ILE A 424 -23.35 -11.19 -4.40
CA ILE A 424 -22.34 -12.16 -4.88
C ILE A 424 -22.69 -12.71 -6.26
N PHE A 425 -23.95 -13.02 -6.54
CA PHE A 425 -24.38 -13.52 -7.86
C PHE A 425 -24.23 -12.49 -8.98
N SER A 426 -24.34 -11.20 -8.66
CA SER A 426 -24.09 -10.12 -9.62
C SER A 426 -22.62 -9.88 -9.85
N ALA A 427 -21.76 -10.16 -8.88
CA ALA A 427 -20.33 -9.98 -8.96
C ALA A 427 -19.67 -10.88 -10.02
N VAL A 428 -20.19 -12.07 -10.23
CA VAL A 428 -19.64 -13.07 -11.17
C VAL A 428 -20.17 -12.96 -12.59
N LYS A 429 -21.04 -11.96 -12.88
CA LYS A 429 -21.51 -11.72 -14.24
C LYS A 429 -20.37 -11.31 -15.17
N ASP A 430 -20.38 -11.88 -16.36
CA ASP A 430 -19.27 -11.76 -17.33
C ASP A 430 -19.42 -10.58 -18.31
N GLU A 431 -20.33 -9.65 -18.02
CA GLU A 431 -20.66 -8.52 -18.90
C GLU A 431 -19.45 -7.60 -19.14
N HIS A 432 -18.72 -7.28 -18.07
CA HIS A 432 -17.54 -6.41 -18.16
C HIS A 432 -16.39 -7.04 -18.95
N ARG A 433 -16.22 -8.37 -18.86
CA ARG A 433 -15.22 -9.07 -19.68
C ARG A 433 -15.57 -9.03 -21.16
N LYS A 434 -16.83 -9.30 -21.49
CA LYS A 434 -17.29 -9.24 -22.89
C LYS A 434 -17.10 -7.84 -23.48
N ALA A 435 -17.47 -6.82 -22.73
CA ALA A 435 -17.31 -5.44 -23.13
C ALA A 435 -15.82 -5.07 -23.36
N ALA A 436 -14.92 -5.45 -22.44
CA ALA A 436 -13.49 -5.20 -22.57
C ALA A 436 -12.87 -5.92 -23.78
N VAL A 437 -13.24 -7.19 -24.02
CA VAL A 437 -12.81 -7.94 -25.22
C VAL A 437 -13.31 -7.27 -26.50
N GLU A 438 -14.55 -6.79 -26.52
CA GLU A 438 -15.12 -6.10 -27.66
C GLU A 438 -14.43 -4.75 -27.90
N PHE A 439 -14.13 -3.99 -26.84
CA PHE A 439 -13.36 -2.74 -26.96
C PHE A 439 -11.99 -3.00 -27.57
N TYR A 440 -11.26 -4.00 -27.04
CA TYR A 440 -9.95 -4.39 -27.55
C TYR A 440 -9.99 -4.76 -29.02
N ARG A 441 -10.94 -5.63 -29.44
CA ARG A 441 -11.11 -6.03 -30.85
C ARG A 441 -11.44 -4.84 -31.75
N THR A 442 -12.37 -3.98 -31.33
CA THR A 442 -12.72 -2.77 -32.08
C THR A 442 -11.51 -1.86 -32.28
N ARG A 443 -10.65 -1.73 -31.26
CA ARG A 443 -9.38 -0.98 -31.35
C ARG A 443 -8.43 -1.62 -32.39
N GLN A 444 -8.29 -2.94 -32.36
CA GLN A 444 -7.43 -3.67 -33.30
C GLN A 444 -7.96 -3.51 -34.75
N ASP A 445 -9.26 -3.68 -34.96
CA ASP A 445 -9.89 -3.52 -36.26
C ASP A 445 -9.70 -2.10 -36.81
N TYR A 446 -9.76 -1.09 -35.95
CA TYR A 446 -9.49 0.29 -36.37
C TYR A 446 -8.05 0.48 -36.82
N TYR A 447 -7.06 0.02 -36.06
CA TYR A 447 -5.65 0.08 -36.46
C TYR A 447 -5.42 -0.65 -37.81
N MET A 448 -5.96 -1.83 -37.96
CA MET A 448 -5.81 -2.62 -39.17
C MET A 448 -6.44 -1.92 -40.38
N SER A 449 -7.65 -1.35 -40.23
CA SER A 449 -8.37 -0.69 -41.33
C SER A 449 -7.69 0.62 -41.79
N HIS A 450 -6.87 1.23 -40.95
CA HIS A 450 -6.14 2.46 -41.29
C HIS A 450 -4.66 2.20 -41.66
N ASN A 451 -4.32 0.95 -42.02
CA ASN A 451 -2.97 0.53 -42.40
C ASN A 451 -1.90 0.93 -41.41
N TYR A 452 -2.20 0.79 -40.12
CA TYR A 452 -1.25 1.12 -39.07
C TYR A 452 -0.03 0.20 -39.15
N ALA A 453 1.17 0.81 -39.13
CA ALA A 453 2.43 0.09 -39.32
C ALA A 453 2.80 -0.84 -38.15
N GLY A 454 1.98 -0.88 -37.10
CA GLY A 454 2.20 -1.62 -35.84
C GLY A 454 2.73 -0.73 -34.72
N LEU A 455 2.75 -1.29 -33.51
CA LEU A 455 3.27 -0.63 -32.32
C LEU A 455 4.75 -0.94 -32.13
N GLY A 456 5.58 0.09 -32.08
CA GLY A 456 7.02 0.00 -31.83
C GLY A 456 7.41 0.75 -30.55
N TYR A 457 8.69 0.76 -30.22
CA TYR A 457 9.16 1.45 -29.02
C TYR A 457 8.80 2.94 -29.00
N ASP A 458 8.65 3.61 -30.16
CA ASP A 458 8.20 5.01 -30.27
C ASP A 458 6.74 5.21 -29.82
N SER A 459 5.96 4.14 -29.73
CA SER A 459 4.59 4.16 -29.19
C SER A 459 4.56 4.06 -27.66
N ILE A 460 5.72 3.96 -27.02
CA ILE A 460 5.86 4.05 -25.54
C ILE A 460 6.15 5.51 -25.18
N TRP A 461 5.44 6.01 -24.20
CA TRP A 461 5.62 7.37 -23.67
C TRP A 461 7.06 7.59 -23.18
N ARG A 462 7.63 8.76 -23.50
CA ARG A 462 9.05 9.09 -23.23
C ARG A 462 9.26 9.94 -21.97
N GLY A 463 8.18 10.35 -21.32
CA GLY A 463 8.25 11.43 -20.34
C GLY A 463 8.29 12.81 -21.01
N ASN A 464 7.76 13.82 -20.34
CA ASN A 464 7.70 15.20 -20.83
C ASN A 464 8.40 16.18 -19.91
N ARG A 465 8.74 15.76 -18.69
CA ARG A 465 9.30 16.60 -17.64
C ARG A 465 10.45 15.89 -16.92
N PRO A 466 11.38 16.65 -16.33
CA PRO A 466 12.36 16.06 -15.42
C PRO A 466 11.67 15.29 -14.28
N GLY A 467 12.08 14.05 -14.09
CA GLY A 467 11.49 13.18 -13.06
C GLY A 467 10.32 12.32 -13.51
N ASP A 468 9.78 12.51 -14.73
CA ASP A 468 8.88 11.53 -15.33
C ASP A 468 9.60 10.21 -15.55
N ALA A 469 8.92 9.10 -15.30
CA ALA A 469 9.48 7.77 -15.47
C ALA A 469 8.64 6.96 -16.47
N PRO A 470 9.10 6.82 -17.72
CA PRO A 470 8.45 6.03 -18.75
C PRO A 470 8.26 4.56 -18.39
N LEU A 471 9.02 4.07 -17.42
CA LEU A 471 8.98 2.73 -16.90
C LEU A 471 8.98 2.74 -15.38
N LEU A 472 8.07 1.98 -14.78
CA LEU A 472 7.98 1.78 -13.33
C LEU A 472 8.15 0.29 -13.01
N THR A 473 8.84 0.01 -11.91
CA THR A 473 8.96 -1.31 -11.31
C THR A 473 8.00 -1.43 -10.14
N ILE A 474 7.27 -2.55 -10.09
CA ILE A 474 6.40 -2.90 -8.98
C ILE A 474 6.95 -4.16 -8.30
N TYR A 475 7.10 -4.08 -6.96
CA TYR A 475 7.36 -5.22 -6.11
C TYR A 475 6.17 -5.46 -5.20
N ARG A 476 5.62 -6.66 -5.22
CA ARG A 476 4.57 -7.09 -4.31
C ARG A 476 5.18 -7.66 -3.02
N HIS A 477 4.61 -7.25 -1.89
CA HIS A 477 5.02 -7.66 -0.56
C HIS A 477 3.82 -8.26 0.18
N PHE A 478 3.39 -9.42 -0.23
CA PHE A 478 2.22 -10.14 0.27
C PHE A 478 0.91 -9.32 0.16
N ASP A 479 0.55 -8.52 1.15
CA ASP A 479 -0.69 -7.72 1.20
C ASP A 479 -0.46 -6.22 0.94
N SER A 480 0.73 -5.86 0.51
CA SER A 480 1.12 -4.53 0.06
C SER A 480 2.06 -4.64 -1.12
N ALA A 481 2.41 -3.52 -1.73
CA ALA A 481 3.43 -3.45 -2.75
C ALA A 481 4.13 -2.08 -2.72
N SER A 482 5.22 -1.97 -3.45
CA SER A 482 5.95 -0.73 -3.65
C SER A 482 6.15 -0.44 -5.13
N VAL A 483 6.24 0.84 -5.48
CA VAL A 483 6.41 1.33 -6.85
C VAL A 483 7.70 2.13 -6.93
N HIS A 484 8.52 1.81 -7.91
CA HIS A 484 9.84 2.42 -8.08
C HIS A 484 10.01 2.91 -9.52
N ARG A 485 10.73 4.03 -9.68
CA ARG A 485 11.05 4.57 -10.99
C ARG A 485 12.17 3.77 -11.63
N GLY A 486 12.00 3.42 -12.90
CA GLY A 486 13.00 2.71 -13.68
C GLY A 486 12.88 1.19 -13.62
N ALA A 487 13.83 0.52 -14.23
CA ALA A 487 13.91 -0.93 -14.40
C ALA A 487 14.76 -1.55 -13.28
N LEU A 488 14.15 -1.78 -12.10
CA LEU A 488 14.82 -2.45 -10.99
C LEU A 488 14.62 -3.97 -11.05
N GLY A 489 15.59 -4.70 -10.53
CA GLY A 489 15.58 -6.15 -10.51
C GLY A 489 15.94 -6.80 -11.84
N ASN A 490 15.72 -8.10 -11.92
CA ASN A 490 15.85 -8.86 -13.17
C ASN A 490 14.71 -8.55 -14.15
N LEU A 491 14.84 -9.03 -15.41
CA LEU A 491 13.72 -8.98 -16.36
C LEU A 491 12.53 -9.76 -15.78
N PRO A 492 11.42 -9.09 -15.48
CA PRO A 492 10.28 -9.77 -14.85
C PRO A 492 9.60 -10.75 -15.79
N LYS A 493 8.81 -11.66 -15.23
CA LYS A 493 8.00 -12.61 -15.98
C LYS A 493 7.01 -11.88 -16.90
N THR A 494 6.25 -10.93 -16.33
CA THR A 494 5.23 -10.16 -17.04
C THR A 494 5.58 -8.68 -17.13
N LEU A 495 5.06 -8.02 -18.16
CA LEU A 495 5.16 -6.59 -18.39
C LEU A 495 3.79 -6.07 -18.82
N TRP A 496 3.48 -4.82 -18.45
CA TRP A 496 2.23 -4.16 -18.83
C TRP A 496 2.52 -2.92 -19.67
N VAL A 497 1.65 -2.67 -20.64
CA VAL A 497 1.51 -1.35 -21.25
C VAL A 497 0.13 -0.82 -20.93
N ILE A 498 0.05 0.41 -20.47
CA ILE A 498 -1.20 1.06 -20.05
C ILE A 498 -1.51 2.19 -21.00
N ASP A 499 -2.68 2.12 -21.67
CA ASP A 499 -3.27 3.22 -22.43
C ASP A 499 -4.21 4.06 -21.56
N TYR A 500 -4.76 5.15 -22.10
CA TYR A 500 -5.63 6.05 -21.35
C TYR A 500 -6.88 5.36 -20.78
N PRO A 501 -7.66 4.58 -21.55
CA PRO A 501 -8.85 3.92 -21.01
C PRO A 501 -8.53 2.88 -19.94
N LEU A 502 -7.42 2.17 -20.04
CA LEU A 502 -7.00 1.22 -19.05
C LEU A 502 -6.56 1.94 -17.77
N PHE A 503 -5.79 3.03 -17.88
CA PHE A 503 -5.28 3.79 -16.73
C PHE A 503 -6.43 4.40 -15.91
N GLU A 504 -7.38 5.05 -16.57
CA GLU A 504 -8.54 5.63 -15.92
C GLU A 504 -9.41 4.56 -15.22
N ARG A 505 -9.61 3.40 -15.84
CA ARG A 505 -10.37 2.29 -15.24
C ARG A 505 -9.64 1.64 -14.07
N ILE A 506 -8.32 1.50 -14.14
CA ILE A 506 -7.51 1.06 -12.99
C ILE A 506 -7.78 1.99 -11.81
N TYR A 507 -7.67 3.30 -12.01
CA TYR A 507 -7.85 4.27 -10.94
C TYR A 507 -9.29 4.24 -10.38
N TYR A 508 -10.29 4.37 -11.23
CA TYR A 508 -11.68 4.44 -10.76
C TYR A 508 -12.18 3.13 -10.16
N ALA A 509 -11.85 1.99 -10.72
CA ALA A 509 -12.32 0.71 -10.19
C ALA A 509 -11.62 0.31 -8.89
N LEU A 510 -10.31 0.53 -8.80
CA LEU A 510 -9.48 -0.03 -7.73
C LEU A 510 -9.14 0.98 -6.63
N VAL A 511 -9.27 2.27 -6.91
CA VAL A 511 -8.97 3.35 -5.96
C VAL A 511 -10.25 4.12 -5.60
N ALA A 512 -10.77 4.94 -6.49
CA ALA A 512 -11.91 5.82 -6.20
C ALA A 512 -13.20 5.05 -5.89
N GLY A 513 -13.44 3.92 -6.56
CA GLY A 513 -14.67 3.13 -6.43
C GLY A 513 -14.60 1.98 -5.44
N PHE A 514 -13.43 1.66 -4.89
CA PHE A 514 -13.30 0.55 -3.98
C PHE A 514 -13.74 0.93 -2.56
N ASP A 515 -14.74 0.22 -2.06
CA ASP A 515 -15.27 0.40 -0.71
C ASP A 515 -14.92 -0.80 0.19
N ILE A 516 -14.00 -0.58 1.12
CA ILE A 516 -13.57 -1.58 2.11
C ILE A 516 -14.66 -1.95 3.12
N TYR A 517 -15.68 -1.11 3.25
CA TYR A 517 -16.87 -1.34 4.08
C TYR A 517 -18.01 -2.01 3.30
N GLY A 518 -17.80 -2.23 1.99
CA GLY A 518 -18.75 -2.85 1.09
C GLY A 518 -18.98 -4.34 1.34
N THR A 519 -19.94 -4.90 0.61
CA THR A 519 -20.31 -6.32 0.70
C THR A 519 -19.20 -7.22 0.15
N ALA A 520 -19.26 -8.52 0.47
CA ALA A 520 -18.43 -9.55 -0.14
C ALA A 520 -18.60 -9.60 -1.67
N GLY A 521 -19.80 -9.31 -2.18
CA GLY A 521 -20.06 -9.22 -3.62
C GLY A 521 -19.32 -8.07 -4.27
N HIS A 522 -19.29 -6.89 -3.65
CA HIS A 522 -18.50 -5.75 -4.13
C HIS A 522 -17.01 -6.09 -4.17
N GLN A 523 -16.45 -6.63 -3.08
CA GLN A 523 -15.03 -7.00 -3.00
C GLN A 523 -14.67 -8.05 -4.07
N LEU A 524 -15.53 -9.05 -4.29
CA LEU A 524 -15.35 -10.08 -5.32
C LEU A 524 -15.39 -9.48 -6.73
N ALA A 525 -16.35 -8.59 -7.00
CA ALA A 525 -16.48 -7.95 -8.32
C ALA A 525 -15.24 -7.14 -8.69
N ILE A 526 -14.73 -6.34 -7.75
CA ILE A 526 -13.50 -5.56 -7.94
C ILE A 526 -12.30 -6.49 -8.14
N ARG A 527 -12.18 -7.56 -7.34
CA ARG A 527 -11.10 -8.54 -7.50
C ARG A 527 -11.10 -9.21 -8.87
N LEU A 528 -12.26 -9.62 -9.37
CA LEU A 528 -12.40 -10.21 -10.71
C LEU A 528 -12.13 -9.18 -11.82
N TYR A 529 -12.51 -7.93 -11.59
CA TYR A 529 -12.24 -6.86 -12.56
C TYR A 529 -10.76 -6.51 -12.63
N MET A 530 -10.07 -6.50 -11.50
CA MET A 530 -8.63 -6.29 -11.42
C MET A 530 -7.85 -7.34 -12.22
N ASP A 531 -8.26 -8.61 -12.13
CA ASP A 531 -7.67 -9.69 -12.94
C ASP A 531 -7.78 -9.40 -14.46
N ARG A 532 -8.88 -8.80 -14.89
CA ARG A 532 -9.08 -8.41 -16.29
C ARG A 532 -8.22 -7.24 -16.72
N LEU A 533 -8.12 -6.20 -15.87
CA LEU A 533 -7.26 -5.05 -16.14
C LEU A 533 -5.79 -5.48 -16.29
N ARG A 534 -5.36 -6.47 -15.47
CA ARG A 534 -4.02 -7.08 -15.60
C ARG A 534 -3.85 -7.75 -16.97
N VAL A 535 -4.76 -8.65 -17.35
CA VAL A 535 -4.68 -9.35 -18.62
C VAL A 535 -4.71 -8.36 -19.80
N GLU A 536 -5.47 -7.27 -19.69
CA GLU A 536 -5.50 -6.21 -20.71
C GLU A 536 -4.16 -5.50 -20.84
N GLY A 537 -3.53 -5.10 -19.71
CA GLY A 537 -2.21 -4.47 -19.72
C GLY A 537 -1.12 -5.40 -20.28
N GLU A 538 -1.16 -6.68 -19.94
CA GLU A 538 -0.29 -7.71 -20.49
C GLU A 538 -0.51 -7.92 -21.99
N SER A 539 -1.76 -7.95 -22.43
CA SER A 539 -2.11 -8.09 -23.86
C SER A 539 -1.65 -6.89 -24.67
N TYR A 540 -1.75 -5.69 -24.13
CA TYR A 540 -1.23 -4.48 -24.77
C TYR A 540 0.29 -4.52 -24.91
N PHE A 541 1.00 -5.05 -23.89
CA PHE A 541 2.44 -5.29 -24.04
C PHE A 541 2.76 -6.27 -25.17
N LEU A 542 2.00 -7.38 -25.27
CA LEU A 542 2.22 -8.37 -26.33
C LEU A 542 2.01 -7.81 -27.73
N ASP A 543 1.17 -6.78 -27.92
CA ASP A 543 0.96 -6.11 -29.20
C ASP A 543 2.23 -5.49 -29.80
N PHE A 544 3.25 -5.20 -28.97
CA PHE A 544 4.55 -4.69 -29.40
C PHE A 544 5.50 -5.79 -29.91
N LEU A 545 5.22 -7.05 -29.62
CA LEU A 545 6.07 -8.18 -29.98
C LEU A 545 5.65 -8.81 -31.32
N PRO A 546 6.51 -9.63 -31.96
CA PRO A 546 6.16 -10.35 -33.18
C PRO A 546 4.89 -11.19 -33.00
N PRO A 547 3.91 -11.11 -33.92
CA PRO A 547 2.62 -11.79 -33.78
C PRO A 547 2.71 -13.31 -33.57
N ASP A 548 3.68 -13.97 -34.20
CA ASP A 548 3.96 -15.40 -34.09
C ASP A 548 4.53 -15.82 -32.73
N ARG A 549 5.09 -14.91 -31.95
CA ARG A 549 5.66 -15.18 -30.65
C ARG A 549 4.70 -14.88 -29.48
N ARG A 550 3.67 -14.07 -29.68
CA ARG A 550 2.77 -13.58 -28.63
C ARG A 550 2.10 -14.68 -27.83
N GLN A 551 1.60 -15.70 -28.55
CA GLN A 551 0.89 -16.81 -27.91
C GLN A 551 1.84 -17.67 -27.06
N GLU A 552 3.02 -17.95 -27.53
CA GLU A 552 4.04 -18.71 -26.80
C GLU A 552 4.44 -17.97 -25.53
N ILE A 553 4.76 -16.67 -25.63
CA ILE A 553 5.14 -15.84 -24.48
C ILE A 553 4.03 -15.80 -23.45
N MET A 554 2.79 -15.54 -23.86
CA MET A 554 1.64 -15.51 -22.96
C MET A 554 1.40 -16.85 -22.29
N GLN A 555 1.51 -17.97 -23.02
CA GLN A 555 1.34 -19.31 -22.45
C GLN A 555 2.40 -19.62 -21.37
N SER A 556 3.61 -19.08 -21.49
CA SER A 556 4.65 -19.21 -20.48
C SER A 556 4.31 -18.52 -19.15
N TRP A 557 3.37 -17.53 -19.19
CA TRP A 557 2.92 -16.79 -17.99
C TRP A 557 1.80 -17.53 -17.23
N TYR A 558 1.07 -18.45 -17.90
CA TYR A 558 -0.14 -19.07 -17.39
C TYR A 558 -0.07 -20.60 -17.45
N LEU A 559 0.92 -21.17 -16.76
CA LEU A 559 1.10 -22.62 -16.74
C LEU A 559 -0.05 -23.32 -16.00
N GLY A 560 -0.39 -24.52 -16.47
CA GLY A 560 -1.41 -25.37 -15.86
C GLY A 560 -2.86 -24.92 -16.06
N VAL A 561 -3.12 -23.95 -16.96
CA VAL A 561 -4.47 -23.57 -17.38
C VAL A 561 -4.69 -24.01 -18.82
N ALA A 562 -5.88 -24.58 -19.11
CA ALA A 562 -6.23 -24.89 -20.48
C ALA A 562 -6.22 -23.61 -21.34
N PRO A 563 -5.66 -23.63 -22.56
CA PRO A 563 -5.53 -22.44 -23.40
C PRO A 563 -6.84 -21.68 -23.65
N ASP A 564 -7.97 -22.39 -23.70
CA ASP A 564 -9.31 -21.82 -23.86
C ASP A 564 -9.81 -21.05 -22.62
N LYS A 565 -9.18 -21.24 -21.46
CA LYS A 565 -9.49 -20.52 -20.22
C LYS A 565 -8.58 -19.32 -19.97
N ILE A 566 -7.50 -19.19 -20.74
CA ILE A 566 -6.64 -18.01 -20.69
C ILE A 566 -7.39 -16.86 -21.35
N GLN A 567 -7.58 -15.79 -20.62
CA GLN A 567 -8.30 -14.60 -21.11
C GLN A 567 -7.41 -13.73 -22.03
N TYR A 568 -6.78 -14.36 -23.01
CA TYR A 568 -5.92 -13.66 -23.95
C TYR A 568 -6.74 -13.10 -25.12
N TYR A 569 -6.37 -11.92 -25.56
CA TYR A 569 -6.97 -11.24 -26.69
C TYR A 569 -5.98 -11.28 -27.87
N PRO A 570 -6.02 -12.29 -28.74
CA PRO A 570 -5.08 -12.37 -29.84
C PRO A 570 -5.19 -11.16 -30.75
N SER A 571 -4.08 -10.53 -31.04
CA SER A 571 -3.96 -9.40 -31.95
C SER A 571 -3.25 -9.82 -33.22
N ALA A 572 -3.76 -9.36 -34.37
CA ALA A 572 -3.14 -9.52 -35.69
C ALA A 572 -2.26 -8.32 -36.05
N LEU A 573 -2.14 -7.30 -35.20
CA LEU A 573 -1.33 -6.13 -35.51
C LEU A 573 0.12 -6.54 -35.77
N PRO A 574 0.79 -6.01 -36.80
CA PRO A 574 2.23 -6.22 -36.95
C PRO A 574 2.99 -5.57 -35.79
N ALA A 575 4.18 -6.05 -35.51
CA ALA A 575 5.11 -5.30 -34.66
C ALA A 575 5.64 -4.09 -35.45
N GLY A 576 5.69 -2.91 -34.80
CA GLY A 576 6.17 -1.68 -35.42
C GLY A 576 7.69 -1.56 -35.45
N MET A 577 8.41 -2.64 -35.15
CA MET A 577 9.87 -2.74 -35.20
C MET A 577 10.31 -4.15 -35.58
N SER A 578 11.54 -4.27 -36.07
CA SER A 578 12.20 -5.56 -36.31
C SER A 578 12.97 -6.00 -35.06
N PHE A 579 13.05 -7.29 -34.84
CA PHE A 579 13.78 -7.91 -33.75
C PHE A 579 14.98 -8.69 -34.31
N ALA A 580 16.11 -8.54 -33.66
CA ALA A 580 17.37 -9.17 -34.08
C ALA A 580 17.68 -10.44 -33.29
N THR A 581 17.00 -10.69 -32.17
CA THR A 581 17.25 -11.80 -31.26
C THR A 581 16.04 -12.70 -31.11
N ASP A 582 16.24 -13.91 -30.58
CA ASP A 582 15.17 -14.87 -30.25
C ASP A 582 14.41 -14.52 -28.94
N ASP A 583 14.85 -13.47 -28.21
CA ASP A 583 14.18 -12.91 -27.02
C ASP A 583 13.62 -11.52 -27.30
N PRO A 584 12.51 -11.40 -28.05
CA PRO A 584 11.95 -10.10 -28.41
C PRO A 584 11.47 -9.28 -27.20
N LYS A 585 11.09 -9.95 -26.10
CA LYS A 585 10.68 -9.29 -24.88
C LYS A 585 11.83 -8.50 -24.27
N ARG A 586 12.99 -9.12 -24.12
CA ARG A 586 14.22 -8.50 -23.62
C ARG A 586 14.67 -7.38 -24.54
N GLU A 587 14.76 -7.64 -25.83
CA GLU A 587 15.21 -6.67 -26.82
C GLU A 587 14.33 -5.41 -26.80
N PHE A 588 13.00 -5.57 -26.76
CA PHE A 588 12.07 -4.46 -26.67
C PHE A 588 12.33 -3.59 -25.42
N VAL A 589 12.45 -4.22 -24.27
CA VAL A 589 12.68 -3.50 -23.00
C VAL A 589 14.04 -2.79 -22.99
N GLU A 590 15.10 -3.42 -23.50
CA GLU A 590 16.42 -2.80 -23.60
C GLU A 590 16.37 -1.55 -24.49
N HIS A 591 15.63 -1.58 -25.60
CA HIS A 591 15.40 -0.41 -26.43
C HIS A 591 14.62 0.71 -25.71
N VAL A 592 13.57 0.38 -24.97
CA VAL A 592 12.78 1.37 -24.20
C VAL A 592 13.66 2.03 -23.13
N VAL A 593 14.45 1.26 -22.40
CA VAL A 593 15.35 1.84 -21.38
C VAL A 593 16.41 2.74 -22.01
N ASP A 594 17.07 2.29 -23.06
CA ASP A 594 18.15 3.07 -23.69
C ASP A 594 17.65 4.33 -24.40
N ARG A 595 16.45 4.30 -24.98
CA ARG A 595 15.92 5.39 -25.81
C ARG A 595 14.94 6.32 -25.12
N HIS A 596 14.26 5.84 -24.07
CA HIS A 596 13.26 6.63 -23.37
C HIS A 596 13.63 6.90 -21.91
N LEU A 597 13.92 5.85 -21.12
CA LEU A 597 14.18 6.00 -19.70
C LEU A 597 15.50 6.73 -19.43
N LEU A 598 16.59 6.27 -20.04
CA LEU A 598 17.93 6.86 -19.82
C LEU A 598 17.99 8.35 -20.23
N PRO A 599 17.50 8.76 -21.41
CA PRO A 599 17.51 10.17 -21.78
C PRO A 599 16.61 11.05 -20.91
N ALA A 600 15.47 10.53 -20.43
CA ALA A 600 14.50 11.29 -19.64
C ALA A 600 14.93 11.46 -18.18
N THR A 601 15.60 10.46 -17.60
CA THR A 601 15.79 10.35 -16.15
C THR A 601 17.24 10.16 -15.72
N GLY A 602 18.14 9.79 -16.62
CA GLY A 602 19.49 9.31 -16.30
C GLY A 602 19.53 7.91 -15.67
N ILE A 603 18.36 7.24 -15.52
CA ILE A 603 18.27 5.91 -14.92
C ILE A 603 18.53 4.85 -16.00
N THR A 604 19.38 3.89 -15.67
CA THR A 604 19.65 2.69 -16.48
C THR A 604 19.11 1.46 -15.76
N PHE A 605 19.34 0.30 -16.33
CA PHE A 605 19.09 -0.97 -15.64
C PHE A 605 19.89 -1.08 -14.34
N ASP A 606 19.31 -1.77 -13.40
CA ASP A 606 19.96 -2.14 -12.15
C ASP A 606 21.17 -3.05 -12.41
N ALA A 607 22.36 -2.51 -12.19
CA ALA A 607 23.61 -3.20 -12.47
C ALA A 607 23.88 -4.44 -11.59
N ILE A 608 23.17 -4.58 -10.47
CA ILE A 608 23.29 -5.75 -9.59
C ILE A 608 22.44 -6.91 -10.12
N ASN A 609 21.20 -6.64 -10.45
CA ASN A 609 20.21 -7.67 -10.73
C ASN A 609 20.00 -7.92 -12.22
N TYR A 610 20.08 -6.91 -13.06
CA TYR A 610 19.82 -7.05 -14.48
C TYR A 610 21.11 -7.37 -15.27
N LEU A 611 21.03 -8.45 -16.06
CA LEU A 611 22.09 -8.82 -17.00
C LEU A 611 21.60 -8.58 -18.43
N ARG A 612 22.31 -7.71 -19.17
CA ARG A 612 22.00 -7.43 -20.59
C ARG A 612 22.27 -8.66 -21.47
N ALA A 613 21.58 -8.71 -22.61
CA ALA A 613 21.77 -9.79 -23.58
C ALA A 613 23.25 -9.96 -23.99
N GLY A 614 23.73 -11.19 -24.05
CA GLY A 614 25.10 -11.51 -24.43
C GLY A 614 26.17 -11.24 -23.36
N VAL A 615 25.77 -10.84 -22.15
CA VAL A 615 26.69 -10.67 -21.03
C VAL A 615 26.56 -11.87 -20.07
N ASP A 616 27.65 -12.58 -19.83
CA ASP A 616 27.69 -13.68 -18.88
C ASP A 616 27.74 -13.16 -17.43
N TYR A 617 27.17 -13.94 -16.50
CA TYR A 617 27.36 -13.69 -15.08
C TYR A 617 28.84 -13.85 -14.72
N PRO A 618 29.47 -12.83 -14.15
CA PRO A 618 30.86 -12.96 -13.74
C PRO A 618 30.99 -14.02 -12.66
N ALA A 619 32.09 -14.78 -12.70
CA ALA A 619 32.43 -15.71 -11.64
C ALA A 619 32.50 -14.99 -10.28
N LEU A 620 32.14 -15.70 -9.21
CA LEU A 620 32.30 -15.17 -7.85
C LEU A 620 33.76 -14.84 -7.60
N PRO A 621 34.07 -13.71 -6.96
CA PRO A 621 35.45 -13.38 -6.60
C PRO A 621 36.01 -14.42 -5.63
N ALA A 622 37.29 -14.76 -5.81
CA ALA A 622 37.98 -15.66 -4.87
C ALA A 622 38.17 -15.00 -3.48
N ARG A 623 38.15 -13.67 -3.44
CA ARG A 623 38.22 -12.86 -2.22
C ARG A 623 37.33 -11.63 -2.39
N TYR A 624 36.73 -11.19 -1.28
CA TYR A 624 35.89 -10.01 -1.20
C TYR A 624 36.70 -8.86 -0.58
N GLU A 625 37.31 -8.04 -1.40
CA GLU A 625 38.21 -6.95 -0.96
C GLU A 625 37.64 -5.56 -1.28
N THR A 626 36.81 -5.46 -2.30
CA THR A 626 36.24 -4.22 -2.80
C THR A 626 34.70 -4.22 -2.78
N THR A 627 34.09 -3.05 -2.86
CA THR A 627 32.63 -2.92 -3.02
C THR A 627 32.15 -3.66 -4.26
N GLU A 628 32.92 -3.63 -5.35
CA GLU A 628 32.55 -4.35 -6.59
C GLU A 628 32.54 -5.88 -6.39
N ASP A 629 33.43 -6.41 -5.56
CA ASP A 629 33.45 -7.84 -5.23
C ASP A 629 32.17 -8.26 -4.50
N TYR A 630 31.72 -7.46 -3.53
CA TYR A 630 30.46 -7.68 -2.83
C TYR A 630 29.25 -7.57 -3.77
N LEU A 631 29.21 -6.55 -4.65
CA LEU A 631 28.13 -6.39 -5.62
C LEU A 631 28.06 -7.61 -6.57
N ARG A 632 29.20 -8.12 -7.01
CA ARG A 632 29.24 -9.34 -7.83
C ARG A 632 28.68 -10.56 -7.09
N ALA A 633 28.94 -10.66 -5.80
CA ALA A 633 28.41 -11.76 -5.00
C ALA A 633 26.87 -11.67 -4.85
N PHE A 634 26.33 -10.49 -4.56
CA PHE A 634 24.89 -10.27 -4.55
C PHE A 634 24.23 -10.56 -5.91
N ARG A 635 24.89 -10.16 -7.00
CA ARG A 635 24.47 -10.49 -8.37
C ARG A 635 24.35 -12.01 -8.58
N SER A 636 25.24 -12.81 -7.98
CA SER A 636 25.15 -14.27 -8.08
C SER A 636 23.96 -14.84 -7.31
N LEU A 637 23.51 -14.17 -6.25
CA LEU A 637 22.34 -14.54 -5.47
C LEU A 637 21.02 -14.16 -6.14
N SER A 638 21.02 -13.21 -7.08
CA SER A 638 19.82 -12.80 -7.81
C SER A 638 19.35 -13.79 -8.88
N ARG A 639 20.04 -14.93 -9.02
CA ARG A 639 19.66 -15.99 -9.97
C ARG A 639 18.45 -16.79 -9.49
N PRO A 640 17.54 -17.19 -10.40
CA PRO A 640 16.46 -18.11 -10.06
C PRO A 640 16.99 -19.39 -9.40
N GLY A 641 16.30 -19.85 -8.36
CA GLY A 641 16.64 -21.09 -7.64
C GLY A 641 17.85 -20.99 -6.70
N ALA A 642 18.35 -19.78 -6.38
CA ALA A 642 19.33 -19.63 -5.30
C ALA A 642 18.76 -20.14 -3.97
N SER A 643 19.57 -20.80 -3.13
CA SER A 643 19.09 -21.64 -2.02
C SER A 643 18.61 -20.88 -0.77
N PHE A 644 18.77 -19.56 -0.75
CA PHE A 644 18.54 -18.71 0.42
C PHE A 644 17.06 -18.47 0.79
N PHE A 645 16.14 -18.58 -0.15
CA PHE A 645 14.78 -18.04 -0.07
C PHE A 645 13.93 -18.44 1.12
N THR A 646 14.16 -19.62 1.66
CA THR A 646 13.22 -20.24 2.60
C THR A 646 13.32 -19.71 4.03
N VAL A 647 14.33 -18.92 4.38
CA VAL A 647 14.54 -18.44 5.75
C VAL A 647 13.84 -17.12 6.00
N VAL A 648 13.87 -16.24 5.04
CA VAL A 648 13.21 -14.92 5.11
C VAL A 648 11.95 -14.86 4.26
N ASN A 649 11.66 -15.96 3.55
CA ASN A 649 10.42 -16.12 2.83
C ASN A 649 9.32 -16.60 3.78
N ASP A 650 8.89 -15.74 4.68
CA ASP A 650 7.54 -15.85 5.20
C ASP A 650 6.61 -15.53 4.03
N HIS A 651 5.70 -16.43 3.69
CA HIS A 651 4.71 -16.22 2.63
C HIS A 651 3.85 -14.96 2.85
N ASN A 652 3.94 -14.32 4.00
CA ASN A 652 3.24 -13.09 4.36
C ASN A 652 4.02 -11.81 4.04
N ALA A 653 5.36 -11.88 3.95
CA ALA A 653 6.19 -10.75 3.53
C ALA A 653 7.53 -11.27 3.01
N ASN A 654 8.09 -10.60 2.02
CA ASN A 654 9.29 -11.04 1.31
C ASN A 654 10.35 -9.93 1.21
N LEU A 655 10.43 -9.09 2.24
CA LEU A 655 11.39 -7.99 2.35
C LEU A 655 12.34 -8.19 3.52
N ALA A 656 13.64 -8.28 3.26
CA ALA A 656 14.65 -8.24 4.32
C ALA A 656 15.55 -7.00 4.17
N TYR A 657 15.73 -6.25 5.25
CA TYR A 657 16.62 -5.10 5.25
C TYR A 657 18.02 -5.49 5.71
N LEU A 658 19.03 -4.95 5.02
CA LEU A 658 20.44 -5.23 5.26
C LEU A 658 21.16 -3.94 5.68
N ARG A 659 21.83 -3.99 6.83
CA ARG A 659 22.84 -3.04 7.27
C ARG A 659 24.21 -3.67 7.09
N ILE A 660 25.13 -3.00 6.40
CA ILE A 660 26.52 -3.38 6.31
C ILE A 660 27.34 -2.32 7.03
N ARG A 661 27.98 -2.73 8.13
CA ARG A 661 28.87 -1.86 8.92
C ARG A 661 30.26 -1.82 8.28
N LEU A 662 30.55 -0.77 7.55
CA LEU A 662 31.82 -0.61 6.84
C LEU A 662 32.96 -0.17 7.78
N LYS A 663 34.18 -0.60 7.49
CA LYS A 663 35.39 -0.24 8.28
C LYS A 663 35.70 1.25 8.28
N ASN A 664 35.20 2.00 7.30
CA ASN A 664 35.35 3.45 7.21
C ASN A 664 34.36 4.22 8.15
N GLY A 665 33.57 3.51 8.95
CA GLY A 665 32.57 4.08 9.86
C GLY A 665 31.29 4.56 9.18
N LYS A 666 31.13 4.31 7.88
CA LYS A 666 29.87 4.55 7.15
C LYS A 666 29.13 3.24 6.99
N ASP A 667 27.85 3.25 7.32
CA ASP A 667 26.99 2.09 7.11
C ASP A 667 26.35 2.17 5.73
N ALA A 668 26.30 1.03 5.03
CA ALA A 668 25.51 0.87 3.82
C ALA A 668 24.17 0.19 4.15
N SER A 669 23.12 0.60 3.46
CA SER A 669 21.79 0.01 3.53
C SER A 669 21.42 -0.69 2.23
N GLY A 670 20.64 -1.75 2.33
CA GLY A 670 20.09 -2.48 1.18
C GLY A 670 18.82 -3.21 1.55
N THR A 671 18.07 -3.60 0.52
CA THR A 671 16.89 -4.43 0.64
C THR A 671 17.06 -5.69 -0.20
N MET A 672 16.80 -6.84 0.38
CA MET A 672 16.66 -8.10 -0.34
C MET A 672 15.17 -8.35 -0.54
N VAL A 673 14.74 -8.45 -1.79
CA VAL A 673 13.36 -8.70 -2.19
C VAL A 673 13.27 -10.10 -2.78
N VAL A 674 12.49 -10.96 -2.17
CA VAL A 674 12.20 -12.28 -2.72
C VAL A 674 11.04 -12.16 -3.71
N ASN A 675 11.28 -12.54 -4.95
CA ASN A 675 10.26 -12.62 -6.00
C ASN A 675 9.84 -14.09 -6.14
N ARG A 676 8.68 -14.43 -5.58
CA ARG A 676 8.12 -15.78 -5.70
C ARG A 676 7.62 -15.98 -7.11
N TRP A 677 7.88 -17.15 -7.66
CA TRP A 677 7.40 -17.53 -8.97
C TRP A 677 5.98 -18.09 -8.86
N HIS A 678 5.06 -17.44 -9.55
CA HIS A 678 3.68 -17.90 -9.72
C HIS A 678 3.52 -18.54 -11.11
N ASP A 679 3.20 -19.81 -11.18
CA ASP A 679 2.87 -20.46 -12.46
C ASP A 679 1.65 -19.81 -13.11
N ASN A 680 0.73 -19.28 -12.29
CA ASN A 680 -0.47 -18.60 -12.76
C ASN A 680 -1.10 -17.73 -11.68
N VAL A 681 -1.10 -16.41 -11.86
CA VAL A 681 -1.71 -15.45 -10.93
C VAL A 681 -3.23 -15.26 -11.11
N ALA A 682 -3.83 -15.86 -12.16
CA ALA A 682 -5.27 -15.72 -12.43
C ALA A 682 -6.17 -16.52 -11.47
N PHE A 683 -5.61 -17.35 -10.58
CA PHE A 683 -6.37 -18.12 -9.61
C PHE A 683 -6.85 -17.28 -8.45
N LEU A 684 -8.17 -17.26 -8.26
CA LEU A 684 -8.82 -16.52 -7.16
C LEU A 684 -8.52 -17.11 -5.78
N ILE A 685 -8.36 -18.42 -5.69
CA ILE A 685 -8.21 -19.17 -4.44
C ILE A 685 -7.00 -20.12 -4.57
N LYS A 686 -6.32 -20.39 -3.44
CA LYS A 686 -5.16 -21.30 -3.36
C LYS A 686 -3.94 -20.76 -4.13
N GLU A 687 -3.53 -19.54 -3.84
CA GLU A 687 -2.29 -18.96 -4.37
C GLU A 687 -1.11 -19.93 -4.21
N ASP A 688 -0.94 -20.49 -3.00
CA ASP A 688 0.17 -21.40 -2.66
C ASP A 688 0.28 -22.63 -3.59
N ALA A 689 -0.83 -23.07 -4.19
CA ALA A 689 -0.84 -24.20 -5.11
C ALA A 689 -0.22 -23.87 -6.50
N ARG A 690 0.15 -22.61 -6.72
CA ARG A 690 0.70 -22.08 -7.99
C ARG A 690 2.10 -21.53 -7.83
N LEU A 691 2.68 -21.66 -6.65
CA LEU A 691 4.05 -21.25 -6.38
C LEU A 691 5.02 -22.36 -6.83
N ASP A 692 6.10 -21.98 -7.51
CA ASP A 692 7.21 -22.86 -7.86
C ASP A 692 8.50 -22.29 -7.27
N ALA A 693 8.81 -22.69 -6.05
CA ALA A 693 9.97 -22.20 -5.32
C ALA A 693 11.32 -22.47 -6.03
N THR A 694 11.37 -23.41 -6.98
CA THR A 694 12.58 -23.67 -7.77
C THR A 694 12.91 -22.56 -8.77
N LYS A 695 11.94 -21.69 -9.05
CA LYS A 695 12.06 -20.55 -9.96
C LYS A 695 12.06 -19.21 -9.23
N ASP A 696 11.89 -19.21 -7.90
CA ASP A 696 12.00 -17.99 -7.11
C ASP A 696 13.34 -17.29 -7.37
N SER A 697 13.34 -15.99 -7.25
CA SER A 697 14.56 -15.18 -7.35
C SER A 697 14.61 -14.15 -6.24
N VAL A 698 15.80 -13.63 -5.94
CA VAL A 698 15.97 -12.50 -5.02
C VAL A 698 16.62 -11.36 -5.77
N ASP A 699 16.06 -10.16 -5.59
CA ASP A 699 16.72 -8.93 -6.03
C ASP A 699 17.36 -8.23 -4.84
N PHE A 700 18.56 -7.73 -5.04
CA PHE A 700 19.26 -6.92 -4.05
C PHE A 700 19.20 -5.44 -4.48
N ILE A 701 18.40 -4.66 -3.77
CA ILE A 701 18.17 -3.24 -4.07
C ILE A 701 19.00 -2.38 -3.12
N ARG A 702 19.68 -1.37 -3.64
CA ARG A 702 20.40 -0.37 -2.84
C ARG A 702 19.40 0.51 -2.11
N GLY A 703 19.66 0.83 -0.84
CA GLY A 703 18.75 1.58 0.02
C GLY A 703 17.59 0.72 0.55
N LEU A 704 16.67 1.37 1.23
CA LEU A 704 15.53 0.72 1.87
C LEU A 704 14.28 0.95 1.05
N ILE A 705 13.56 -0.13 0.70
CA ILE A 705 12.32 -0.06 -0.07
C ILE A 705 11.19 -0.83 0.62
N GLY A 706 9.94 -0.46 0.30
CA GLY A 706 8.75 -1.10 0.85
C GLY A 706 8.41 -0.63 2.26
N SER A 707 7.25 -1.07 2.76
CA SER A 707 6.67 -0.61 4.02
C SER A 707 6.69 -1.65 5.13
N TYR A 708 7.00 -2.90 4.78
CA TYR A 708 6.87 -4.07 5.66
C TYR A 708 8.16 -4.89 5.71
N PRO A 709 9.21 -4.42 6.39
CA PRO A 709 10.36 -5.29 6.59
C PRO A 709 9.93 -6.52 7.40
N ASN A 710 10.24 -7.71 6.87
CA ASN A 710 9.95 -8.95 7.56
C ASN A 710 11.18 -9.56 8.26
N TYR A 711 12.38 -9.03 7.99
CA TYR A 711 13.60 -9.45 8.65
C TYR A 711 14.67 -8.36 8.57
N PHE A 712 15.56 -8.32 9.57
CA PHE A 712 16.72 -7.43 9.60
C PHE A 712 18.02 -8.24 9.64
N PHE A 713 18.98 -7.83 8.80
CA PHE A 713 20.36 -8.30 8.86
C PHE A 713 21.29 -7.15 9.26
N ASP A 714 22.20 -7.42 10.17
CA ASP A 714 23.24 -6.48 10.61
C ASP A 714 24.59 -7.19 10.48
N VAL A 715 25.35 -6.84 9.44
CA VAL A 715 26.56 -7.54 9.00
C VAL A 715 27.74 -6.59 9.02
N ARG A 716 28.86 -7.00 9.64
CA ARG A 716 30.11 -6.27 9.56
C ARG A 716 30.78 -6.56 8.22
N GLU A 717 31.56 -5.59 7.70
CA GLU A 717 32.30 -5.77 6.44
C GLU A 717 33.21 -7.01 6.46
N GLU A 718 33.89 -7.28 7.57
CA GLU A 718 34.73 -8.46 7.71
C GLU A 718 33.99 -9.78 7.69
N ASP A 719 32.70 -9.79 8.04
CA ASP A 719 31.84 -10.96 8.06
C ASP A 719 31.10 -11.18 6.72
N LEU A 720 31.17 -10.23 5.77
CA LEU A 720 30.47 -10.33 4.47
C LEU A 720 30.81 -11.62 3.71
N PRO A 721 32.08 -12.08 3.64
CA PRO A 721 32.37 -13.33 2.95
C PRO A 721 31.63 -14.56 3.53
N ASP A 722 31.57 -14.66 4.86
CA ASP A 722 30.83 -15.73 5.55
C ASP A 722 29.31 -15.61 5.36
N PHE A 723 28.79 -14.38 5.39
CA PHE A 723 27.39 -14.09 5.15
C PHE A 723 26.95 -14.46 3.72
N LEU A 724 27.74 -14.08 2.71
CA LEU A 724 27.45 -14.38 1.31
C LEU A 724 27.58 -15.87 0.99
N ASP A 725 28.56 -16.56 1.58
CA ASP A 725 28.70 -18.00 1.48
C ASP A 725 27.49 -18.72 2.09
N LEU A 726 27.05 -18.26 3.28
CA LEU A 726 25.85 -18.78 3.93
C LEU A 726 24.62 -18.62 3.02
N LEU A 727 24.40 -17.43 2.46
CA LEU A 727 23.25 -17.17 1.59
C LEU A 727 23.29 -18.03 0.31
N GLY A 728 24.48 -18.21 -0.29
CA GLY A 728 24.66 -18.97 -1.53
C GLY A 728 24.47 -20.49 -1.36
N HIS A 729 24.66 -21.03 -0.16
CA HIS A 729 24.63 -22.46 0.12
C HIS A 729 23.70 -22.84 1.27
N PHE A 730 22.64 -22.06 1.48
CA PHE A 730 21.73 -22.26 2.60
C PHE A 730 20.85 -23.49 2.41
N GLU A 731 20.93 -24.46 3.34
CA GLU A 731 20.19 -25.74 3.30
C GLU A 731 19.21 -25.92 4.47
N GLN A 732 18.95 -24.87 5.24
CA GLN A 732 18.11 -24.91 6.45
C GLN A 732 18.62 -25.88 7.54
N SER A 733 19.87 -26.30 7.47
CA SER A 733 20.45 -27.12 8.49
C SER A 733 20.54 -26.39 9.84
N PRO A 734 20.55 -27.12 10.99
CA PRO A 734 20.78 -26.47 12.29
C PRO A 734 22.07 -25.61 12.32
N LYS A 735 23.09 -25.99 11.56
CA LYS A 735 24.32 -25.22 11.40
C LYS A 735 24.10 -23.92 10.64
N ASP A 736 23.33 -23.95 9.56
CA ASP A 736 23.03 -22.73 8.79
C ASP A 736 22.14 -21.78 9.56
N LEU A 737 21.14 -22.29 10.28
CA LEU A 737 20.30 -21.50 11.16
C LEU A 737 21.13 -20.83 12.28
N ALA A 738 22.09 -21.52 12.87
CA ALA A 738 23.01 -20.95 13.86
C ALA A 738 23.93 -19.87 13.26
N ARG A 739 24.42 -20.06 12.02
CA ARG A 739 25.18 -19.03 11.30
C ARG A 739 24.29 -17.82 10.98
N LEU A 740 23.07 -18.06 10.53
CA LEU A 740 22.13 -16.97 10.20
C LEU A 740 21.82 -16.13 11.44
N ALA A 741 21.61 -16.73 12.60
CA ALA A 741 21.34 -16.05 13.84
C ALA A 741 22.46 -15.08 14.27
N LYS A 742 23.68 -15.25 13.77
CA LYS A 742 24.79 -14.31 13.98
C LYS A 742 24.50 -12.94 13.34
N TYR A 743 23.88 -12.96 12.17
CA TYR A 743 23.64 -11.76 11.32
C TYR A 743 22.21 -11.28 11.41
N GLY A 744 21.27 -12.19 11.58
CA GLY A 744 19.85 -11.90 11.57
C GLY A 744 19.35 -11.44 12.95
N VAL A 745 18.32 -10.61 12.94
CA VAL A 745 17.62 -10.14 14.14
C VAL A 745 16.20 -10.68 14.08
N ASN A 746 15.90 -11.71 14.83
CA ASN A 746 14.56 -12.28 14.88
C ASN A 746 13.62 -11.45 15.78
N ARG A 747 12.33 -11.79 15.76
CA ARG A 747 11.30 -11.06 16.48
C ARG A 747 11.54 -10.95 18.00
N ALA A 748 12.12 -11.97 18.63
CA ALA A 748 12.36 -12.00 20.07
C ALA A 748 13.79 -11.59 20.47
N ASP A 749 14.60 -11.13 19.53
CA ASP A 749 15.99 -10.71 19.77
C ASP A 749 16.02 -9.41 20.61
N ASP A 750 16.83 -9.39 21.66
CA ASP A 750 16.98 -8.20 22.51
C ASP A 750 17.50 -6.97 21.75
N ARG A 751 18.20 -7.17 20.62
CA ARG A 751 18.70 -6.11 19.72
C ARG A 751 17.61 -5.51 18.82
N LEU A 752 16.39 -6.08 18.79
CA LEU A 752 15.39 -5.71 17.79
C LEU A 752 15.10 -4.21 17.77
N TRP A 753 14.80 -3.63 18.93
CA TRP A 753 14.41 -2.21 18.99
C TRP A 753 15.55 -1.27 18.60
N GLU A 754 16.80 -1.59 18.96
CA GLU A 754 17.97 -0.81 18.53
C GLU A 754 18.18 -0.92 17.01
N THR A 755 18.04 -2.13 16.46
CA THR A 755 18.16 -2.38 15.03
C THR A 755 17.04 -1.69 14.25
N TYR A 756 15.80 -1.79 14.71
CA TYR A 756 14.66 -1.11 14.11
C TYR A 756 14.85 0.42 14.12
N ASP A 757 15.23 1.00 15.27
CA ASP A 757 15.44 2.44 15.40
C ASP A 757 16.51 2.93 14.40
N TRP A 758 17.58 2.13 14.17
CA TRP A 758 18.59 2.45 13.18
C TRP A 758 18.03 2.42 11.74
N PHE A 759 17.30 1.36 11.36
CA PHE A 759 16.71 1.26 10.03
C PHE A 759 15.68 2.36 9.79
N GLN A 760 14.85 2.68 10.77
CA GLN A 760 13.87 3.75 10.66
C GLN A 760 14.53 5.12 10.50
N GLN A 761 15.58 5.40 11.27
CA GLN A 761 16.35 6.64 11.11
C GLN A 761 16.98 6.70 9.70
N ARG A 762 17.61 5.62 9.26
CA ARG A 762 18.26 5.54 7.95
C ARG A 762 17.27 5.76 6.82
N PHE A 763 16.09 5.17 6.89
CA PHE A 763 15.04 5.36 5.91
C PHE A 763 14.56 6.82 5.84
N ASN A 764 14.40 7.47 6.97
CA ASN A 764 14.01 8.88 7.02
C ASN A 764 15.11 9.80 6.45
N GLU A 765 16.38 9.41 6.56
CA GLU A 765 17.50 10.12 5.94
C GLU A 765 17.55 9.92 4.41
N GLU A 766 17.27 8.71 3.93
CA GLU A 766 17.23 8.37 2.50
C GLU A 766 16.00 8.95 1.80
N GLU A 767 14.85 8.94 2.47
CA GLU A 767 13.54 9.36 1.95
C GLU A 767 12.88 10.41 2.85
N PRO A 768 13.45 11.61 2.99
CA PRO A 768 12.99 12.60 3.98
C PRO A 768 11.57 13.14 3.70
N VAL A 769 11.09 13.02 2.47
CA VAL A 769 9.75 13.47 2.04
C VAL A 769 8.79 12.31 1.86
N ARG A 770 9.27 11.19 1.31
CA ARG A 770 8.44 10.03 0.94
C ARG A 770 8.54 8.88 1.93
N GLY A 771 9.38 9.02 2.95
CA GLY A 771 9.52 8.07 4.04
C GLY A 771 8.27 8.01 4.94
N GLY A 772 8.46 7.51 6.14
CA GLY A 772 7.40 7.31 7.12
C GLY A 772 7.74 6.11 7.99
N LEU A 773 6.95 5.83 9.02
CA LEU A 773 7.17 4.65 9.84
C LEU A 773 6.93 3.37 9.06
N PHE A 774 7.79 2.38 9.28
CA PHE A 774 7.57 1.02 8.81
C PHE A 774 6.48 0.33 9.62
N ASP A 775 5.84 -0.68 9.00
CA ASP A 775 4.88 -1.56 9.66
C ASP A 775 5.55 -2.91 9.99
N LEU A 776 5.54 -3.31 11.26
CA LEU A 776 6.14 -4.55 11.75
C LEU A 776 5.12 -5.70 11.90
N ASN A 777 3.87 -5.54 11.49
CA ASN A 777 2.87 -6.61 11.58
C ASN A 777 3.28 -7.88 10.82
N ARG A 778 4.14 -7.74 9.80
CA ARG A 778 4.63 -8.84 8.97
C ARG A 778 6.08 -9.23 9.28
N TYR A 779 6.64 -8.71 10.38
CA TYR A 779 7.97 -9.12 10.80
C TYR A 779 7.99 -10.60 11.12
N TYR A 780 9.08 -11.29 10.75
CA TYR A 780 9.24 -12.74 10.85
C TYR A 780 8.62 -13.36 12.12
N HIS A 781 7.74 -14.34 11.93
CA HIS A 781 6.83 -14.78 12.99
C HIS A 781 7.44 -15.80 13.95
N SER A 782 8.58 -16.41 13.61
CA SER A 782 9.22 -17.37 14.51
C SER A 782 10.13 -16.68 15.51
N ALA A 783 10.06 -17.11 16.75
CA ALA A 783 10.96 -16.70 17.83
C ALA A 783 12.11 -17.70 18.05
N ARG A 784 12.34 -18.63 17.13
CA ARG A 784 13.34 -19.70 17.24
C ARG A 784 14.74 -19.22 16.98
#